data_680543e99b6d4ebfe786b20184eeb11f
#
_entry.id   680543e99b6d4ebfe786b20184eeb11f
#
_cell.length_a   1.000
_cell.length_b   1.000
_cell.length_c   1.000
_cell.angle_alpha   90.00
_cell.angle_beta   90.00
_cell.angle_gamma   90.00
#
_symmetry.space_group_name_H-M   'P 1'
#
loop_
_entity.id
_entity.type
_entity.pdbx_description
1 polymer ?
#
loop_
_entity_poly.entity_id
_entity_poly.type
_entity_poly.pdbx_seq_one_letter_code
_entity_poly.pdbx_strand_id
1 'polypeptide(L)'
;MAKKLFIAEKPSVAQEFAKALKYQMSRRDGYLESEEAIVTWCVGHLVTMSYPEVYDIKYKKWSVDTLPFIPETFKYEVISSVKKQFDIVSSLLNRPDVDTIYVCTDSGREGEYIYRLVEQEANIHGKKRRRVWIDSQTEEEILRGVREAKDLSEYDNLANAAYLRAKEDYLMGINFSRALTLKYGNHVKNYLRRDRAVISVGRVMTCVLGMVVNREREIRSFVKTPFYRVTGAFGIPMGDGKEKPFEGEWRAVEGSAWNLSPLLYKENGFSEKKDAEALMEKLGAVLPSGAMSPGFSGAFLEKCEKKKEQKNPPLLYNLAELQNDCSRMFKISPDETLKIAQELYEKKLTTYPRTDARVLSSAVAKEIHKNIGGLRNFAPVSAYAVQILEENSYQKIAKTRYVNDKQITDHYAIIPTGQGFSALRSLSPASAKVYEVIARRFLSIFYPPTISQKVSLTVLVKSQQLPQGERFFASFKVLTQEGYLGVSRPSFFSSKKEEKEEKNGEEEEFSCDEAFLKVLQTMKKGEQLPLHSLSIKEGETSPPKRYNSGSLILTMENAGQFIEDEELRAQIKGSGIGTSATRAEILKKLVTIEYLALNKKTQTITPTLMGEMIYDVVSDSIRPLLNPALTASWEKGLTGVAEGTITSGEYMDKLDDFVRRRTNIVKQLHNQSILYQQFDAIAGFYQKKETAPVVKKAGTAKKRTEKKENAEG
;
A
#
# COMPACT_ATOMS: atom_id res chain seq x y z
N MET A 1 -36.22 -32.73 -16.67
CA MET A 1 -34.74 -32.90 -16.79
C MET A 1 -34.10 -32.35 -15.54
N ALA A 2 -32.98 -32.93 -15.06
CA ALA A 2 -32.22 -32.40 -13.95
C ALA A 2 -31.55 -31.08 -14.35
N LYS A 3 -31.67 -30.05 -13.52
CA LYS A 3 -31.10 -28.73 -13.80
C LYS A 3 -29.79 -28.52 -13.01
N LYS A 4 -28.92 -27.70 -13.59
CA LYS A 4 -27.69 -27.19 -12.94
C LYS A 4 -27.97 -25.84 -12.33
N LEU A 5 -27.58 -25.64 -11.06
CA LEU A 5 -27.71 -24.35 -10.39
C LEU A 5 -26.33 -23.70 -10.25
N PHE A 6 -26.16 -22.49 -10.75
CA PHE A 6 -24.97 -21.69 -10.62
C PHE A 6 -25.22 -20.56 -9.64
N ILE A 7 -24.37 -20.43 -8.61
CA ILE A 7 -24.52 -19.40 -7.58
C ILE A 7 -23.29 -18.50 -7.59
N ALA A 8 -23.47 -17.26 -8.03
CA ALA A 8 -22.45 -16.23 -8.03
C ALA A 8 -22.49 -15.39 -6.73
N GLU A 9 -21.42 -14.64 -6.46
CA GLU A 9 -21.39 -13.73 -5.31
C GLU A 9 -22.24 -12.47 -5.52
N LYS A 10 -22.34 -12.01 -6.77
CA LYS A 10 -23.00 -10.74 -7.13
C LYS A 10 -23.88 -10.89 -8.37
N PRO A 11 -24.92 -10.03 -8.53
CA PRO A 11 -25.80 -10.06 -9.69
C PRO A 11 -25.07 -9.86 -11.01
N SER A 12 -24.07 -8.98 -11.06
CA SER A 12 -23.24 -8.71 -12.27
C SER A 12 -22.49 -9.95 -12.73
N VAL A 13 -21.88 -10.68 -11.78
CA VAL A 13 -21.17 -11.93 -12.04
C VAL A 13 -22.11 -13.01 -12.55
N ALA A 14 -23.29 -13.15 -11.94
CA ALA A 14 -24.31 -14.09 -12.37
C ALA A 14 -24.75 -13.88 -13.83
N GLN A 15 -24.91 -12.61 -14.24
CA GLN A 15 -25.24 -12.27 -15.62
C GLN A 15 -24.14 -12.69 -16.61
N GLU A 16 -22.87 -12.56 -16.21
CA GLU A 16 -21.76 -12.99 -17.07
C GLU A 16 -21.67 -14.51 -17.20
N PHE A 17 -21.94 -15.25 -16.11
CA PHE A 17 -22.09 -16.70 -16.18
C PHE A 17 -23.24 -17.10 -17.13
N ALA A 18 -24.41 -16.46 -16.98
CA ALA A 18 -25.57 -16.74 -17.84
C ALA A 18 -25.26 -16.51 -19.34
N LYS A 19 -24.52 -15.43 -19.66
CA LYS A 19 -24.11 -15.14 -21.04
C LYS A 19 -23.08 -16.17 -21.55
N ALA A 20 -22.09 -16.52 -20.74
CA ALA A 20 -21.03 -17.45 -21.12
C ALA A 20 -21.57 -18.87 -21.38
N LEU A 21 -22.53 -19.29 -20.57
CA LEU A 21 -23.16 -20.61 -20.68
C LEU A 21 -24.07 -20.76 -21.91
N LYS A 22 -24.46 -19.65 -22.57
CA LYS A 22 -25.27 -19.62 -23.82
C LYS A 22 -26.63 -20.31 -23.75
N TYR A 23 -27.14 -20.51 -22.51
CA TYR A 23 -28.52 -20.98 -22.35
C TYR A 23 -29.52 -19.84 -22.63
N GLN A 24 -30.67 -20.17 -23.17
CA GLN A 24 -31.77 -19.20 -23.35
C GLN A 24 -32.45 -18.98 -22.00
N MET A 25 -31.96 -17.99 -21.23
CA MET A 25 -32.42 -17.74 -19.88
C MET A 25 -33.49 -16.66 -19.79
N SER A 26 -34.59 -16.96 -19.10
CA SER A 26 -35.63 -16.02 -18.73
C SER A 26 -35.32 -15.40 -17.39
N ARG A 27 -35.53 -14.08 -17.24
CA ARG A 27 -35.33 -13.37 -15.99
C ARG A 27 -36.48 -13.65 -14.99
N ARG A 28 -36.15 -13.97 -13.77
CA ARG A 28 -37.06 -14.15 -12.64
C ARG A 28 -36.65 -13.21 -11.50
N ASP A 29 -37.44 -13.18 -10.44
CA ASP A 29 -37.09 -12.41 -9.25
C ASP A 29 -35.91 -13.08 -8.51
N GLY A 30 -34.75 -12.44 -8.51
CA GLY A 30 -33.53 -12.93 -7.87
C GLY A 30 -32.74 -14.03 -8.60
N TYR A 31 -33.12 -14.43 -9.82
CA TYR A 31 -32.39 -15.43 -10.61
C TYR A 31 -32.72 -15.37 -12.11
N LEU A 32 -31.99 -16.14 -12.89
CA LEU A 32 -32.22 -16.42 -14.33
C LEU A 32 -32.47 -17.93 -14.49
N GLU A 33 -33.36 -18.33 -15.37
CA GLU A 33 -33.73 -19.74 -15.57
C GLU A 33 -33.92 -20.11 -17.00
N SER A 34 -33.42 -21.28 -17.38
CA SER A 34 -33.69 -22.00 -18.63
C SER A 34 -34.23 -23.40 -18.33
N GLU A 35 -34.41 -24.19 -19.36
CA GLU A 35 -34.80 -25.62 -19.20
C GLU A 35 -33.69 -26.43 -18.53
N GLU A 36 -32.41 -26.11 -18.75
CA GLU A 36 -31.25 -26.89 -18.34
C GLU A 36 -30.53 -26.30 -17.09
N ALA A 37 -30.64 -25.01 -16.87
CA ALA A 37 -29.87 -24.32 -15.86
C ALA A 37 -30.59 -23.16 -15.16
N ILE A 38 -30.18 -22.90 -13.96
CA ILE A 38 -30.57 -21.74 -13.15
C ILE A 38 -29.30 -21.00 -12.77
N VAL A 39 -29.31 -19.68 -12.84
CA VAL A 39 -28.21 -18.82 -12.36
C VAL A 39 -28.78 -17.84 -11.35
N THR A 40 -28.28 -17.91 -10.13
CA THR A 40 -28.65 -16.99 -9.05
C THR A 40 -27.40 -16.36 -8.43
N TRP A 41 -27.58 -15.52 -7.42
CA TRP A 41 -26.48 -14.77 -6.79
C TRP A 41 -26.76 -14.51 -5.32
N CYS A 42 -25.67 -14.35 -4.60
CA CYS A 42 -25.66 -13.62 -3.33
C CYS A 42 -25.61 -12.11 -3.61
N VAL A 43 -25.58 -11.30 -2.55
CA VAL A 43 -25.34 -9.84 -2.62
C VAL A 43 -24.19 -9.49 -1.68
N GLY A 44 -23.12 -10.30 -1.70
CA GLY A 44 -22.14 -10.45 -0.66
C GLY A 44 -22.65 -11.42 0.41
N HIS A 45 -22.39 -11.16 1.68
CA HIS A 45 -22.89 -11.99 2.77
C HIS A 45 -24.44 -11.96 2.86
N LEU A 46 -25.06 -13.12 2.85
CA LEU A 46 -26.48 -13.33 3.14
C LEU A 46 -26.70 -13.77 4.59
N VAL A 47 -25.67 -14.37 5.19
CA VAL A 47 -25.68 -14.94 6.54
C VAL A 47 -24.53 -14.37 7.34
N THR A 48 -24.71 -14.18 8.63
CA THR A 48 -23.70 -13.70 9.57
C THR A 48 -23.75 -14.48 10.88
N MET A 49 -22.69 -14.41 11.69
CA MET A 49 -22.72 -14.92 13.05
C MET A 49 -23.69 -14.09 13.89
N SER A 50 -24.53 -14.78 14.69
CA SER A 50 -25.50 -14.13 15.56
C SER A 50 -24.83 -13.35 16.69
N TYR A 51 -25.44 -12.23 17.08
CA TYR A 51 -24.98 -11.46 18.24
C TYR A 51 -25.15 -12.24 19.54
N PRO A 52 -24.38 -11.93 20.60
CA PRO A 52 -24.44 -12.65 21.88
C PRO A 52 -25.83 -12.75 22.52
N GLU A 53 -26.69 -11.75 22.32
CA GLU A 53 -28.07 -11.75 22.82
C GLU A 53 -28.98 -12.85 22.25
N VAL A 54 -28.60 -13.40 21.09
CA VAL A 54 -29.34 -14.55 20.50
C VAL A 54 -29.04 -15.86 21.25
N TYR A 55 -27.90 -15.92 21.95
CA TYR A 55 -27.56 -17.07 22.80
C TYR A 55 -28.26 -17.03 24.15
N ASP A 56 -28.26 -15.84 24.76
CA ASP A 56 -28.94 -15.57 26.01
C ASP A 56 -29.21 -14.06 26.14
N ILE A 57 -30.41 -13.68 26.50
CA ILE A 57 -30.86 -12.27 26.65
C ILE A 57 -29.97 -11.48 27.64
N LYS A 58 -29.34 -12.16 28.62
CA LYS A 58 -28.40 -11.53 29.55
C LYS A 58 -27.22 -10.81 28.86
N TYR A 59 -26.83 -11.26 27.67
CA TYR A 59 -25.73 -10.65 26.89
C TYR A 59 -26.16 -9.36 26.16
N LYS A 60 -27.44 -9.01 26.13
CA LYS A 60 -27.92 -7.74 25.56
C LYS A 60 -27.41 -6.54 26.35
N LYS A 61 -27.39 -6.63 27.67
CA LYS A 61 -26.79 -5.64 28.55
C LYS A 61 -25.34 -6.03 28.82
N TRP A 62 -24.42 -5.18 28.45
CA TRP A 62 -23.01 -5.44 28.69
C TRP A 62 -22.72 -5.39 30.21
N SER A 63 -22.11 -6.46 30.73
CA SER A 63 -21.69 -6.59 32.12
C SER A 63 -20.34 -7.31 32.19
N VAL A 64 -19.53 -6.95 33.17
CA VAL A 64 -18.27 -7.63 33.46
C VAL A 64 -18.47 -9.09 33.82
N ASP A 65 -19.59 -9.43 34.44
CA ASP A 65 -19.94 -10.79 34.87
C ASP A 65 -20.27 -11.72 33.71
N THR A 66 -20.69 -11.14 32.57
CA THR A 66 -21.02 -11.90 31.36
C THR A 66 -19.81 -12.09 30.41
N LEU A 67 -18.61 -11.70 30.83
CA LEU A 67 -17.37 -11.84 30.07
C LEU A 67 -16.41 -12.83 30.74
N PRO A 68 -15.66 -13.63 29.97
CA PRO A 68 -15.67 -13.70 28.50
C PRO A 68 -16.90 -14.40 27.95
N PHE A 69 -17.40 -13.95 26.80
CA PHE A 69 -18.42 -14.64 26.01
C PHE A 69 -17.72 -15.59 25.03
N ILE A 70 -17.83 -16.88 25.24
CA ILE A 70 -17.28 -17.95 24.41
C ILE A 70 -18.37 -19.00 24.27
N PRO A 71 -19.10 -19.04 23.13
CA PRO A 71 -20.19 -19.99 22.95
C PRO A 71 -19.63 -21.38 22.61
N GLU A 72 -20.23 -22.45 23.16
CA GLU A 72 -19.89 -23.82 22.81
C GLU A 72 -20.20 -24.14 21.35
N THR A 73 -21.34 -23.59 20.85
CA THR A 73 -21.75 -23.74 19.45
C THR A 73 -22.04 -22.36 18.87
N PHE A 74 -21.43 -22.04 17.74
CA PHE A 74 -21.68 -20.79 17.04
C PHE A 74 -23.04 -20.83 16.32
N LYS A 75 -23.86 -19.81 16.54
CA LYS A 75 -25.13 -19.60 15.85
C LYS A 75 -24.96 -18.61 14.72
N TYR A 76 -25.70 -18.85 13.66
CA TYR A 76 -25.72 -17.99 12.49
C TYR A 76 -27.14 -17.51 12.23
N GLU A 77 -27.28 -16.40 11.52
CA GLU A 77 -28.56 -15.83 11.18
C GLU A 77 -28.55 -15.15 9.83
N VAL A 78 -29.67 -15.19 9.14
CA VAL A 78 -29.86 -14.48 7.88
C VAL A 78 -29.89 -12.98 8.13
N ILE A 79 -29.08 -12.22 7.39
CA ILE A 79 -29.05 -10.76 7.48
C ILE A 79 -30.40 -10.20 7.02
N SER A 80 -31.10 -9.49 7.90
CA SER A 80 -32.47 -9.04 7.69
C SER A 80 -32.67 -8.20 6.42
N SER A 81 -31.70 -7.33 6.08
CA SER A 81 -31.76 -6.45 4.90
C SER A 81 -31.68 -7.20 3.57
N VAL A 82 -31.19 -8.43 3.55
CA VAL A 82 -31.02 -9.27 2.35
C VAL A 82 -31.81 -10.59 2.42
N LYS A 83 -32.71 -10.71 3.41
CA LYS A 83 -33.49 -11.91 3.65
C LYS A 83 -34.25 -12.38 2.40
N LYS A 84 -34.83 -11.47 1.65
CA LYS A 84 -35.55 -11.80 0.40
C LYS A 84 -34.67 -12.59 -0.56
N GLN A 85 -33.42 -12.17 -0.76
CA GLN A 85 -32.50 -12.86 -1.66
C GLN A 85 -32.07 -14.20 -1.07
N PHE A 86 -31.84 -14.28 0.24
CA PHE A 86 -31.56 -15.54 0.91
C PHE A 86 -32.70 -16.56 0.69
N ASP A 87 -33.94 -16.15 0.90
CA ASP A 87 -35.14 -17.03 0.76
C ASP A 87 -35.23 -17.57 -0.67
N ILE A 88 -34.94 -16.74 -1.69
CA ILE A 88 -34.87 -17.16 -3.10
C ILE A 88 -33.74 -18.19 -3.30
N VAL A 89 -32.52 -17.88 -2.87
CA VAL A 89 -31.37 -18.78 -3.03
C VAL A 89 -31.60 -20.11 -2.31
N SER A 90 -32.09 -20.08 -1.08
CA SER A 90 -32.43 -21.28 -0.30
C SER A 90 -33.50 -22.14 -0.99
N SER A 91 -34.55 -21.50 -1.53
CA SER A 91 -35.57 -22.19 -2.30
C SER A 91 -34.99 -22.89 -3.55
N LEU A 92 -34.12 -22.20 -4.28
CA LEU A 92 -33.48 -22.75 -5.49
C LEU A 92 -32.53 -23.92 -5.16
N LEU A 93 -31.77 -23.80 -4.10
CA LEU A 93 -30.85 -24.85 -3.62
C LEU A 93 -31.59 -26.15 -3.25
N ASN A 94 -32.81 -26.02 -2.72
CA ASN A 94 -33.63 -27.15 -2.28
C ASN A 94 -34.64 -27.67 -3.33
N ARG A 95 -34.63 -27.10 -4.57
CA ARG A 95 -35.49 -27.55 -5.66
C ARG A 95 -35.21 -29.02 -6.02
N PRO A 96 -36.26 -29.86 -6.17
CA PRO A 96 -36.09 -31.27 -6.48
C PRO A 96 -35.53 -31.53 -7.87
N ASP A 97 -35.74 -30.61 -8.83
CA ASP A 97 -35.22 -30.69 -10.19
C ASP A 97 -33.74 -30.19 -10.33
N VAL A 98 -33.15 -29.65 -9.27
CA VAL A 98 -31.72 -29.30 -9.22
C VAL A 98 -30.92 -30.49 -8.71
N ASP A 99 -29.98 -31.02 -9.48
CA ASP A 99 -29.11 -32.11 -9.08
C ASP A 99 -27.68 -31.69 -8.76
N THR A 100 -27.18 -30.69 -9.48
CA THR A 100 -25.80 -30.21 -9.34
C THR A 100 -25.77 -28.70 -9.10
N ILE A 101 -25.02 -28.31 -8.05
CA ILE A 101 -24.78 -26.91 -7.69
C ILE A 101 -23.35 -26.56 -8.06
N TYR A 102 -23.19 -25.52 -8.89
CA TYR A 102 -21.91 -24.90 -9.19
C TYR A 102 -21.73 -23.66 -8.33
N VAL A 103 -20.72 -23.69 -7.47
CA VAL A 103 -20.36 -22.61 -6.56
C VAL A 103 -19.44 -21.66 -7.29
N CYS A 104 -19.98 -20.51 -7.69
CA CYS A 104 -19.33 -19.49 -8.49
C CYS A 104 -19.10 -18.17 -7.71
N THR A 105 -19.03 -18.25 -6.39
CA THR A 105 -18.56 -17.13 -5.56
C THR A 105 -17.10 -16.85 -5.85
N ASP A 106 -16.62 -15.66 -5.49
CA ASP A 106 -15.24 -15.23 -5.76
C ASP A 106 -14.25 -16.32 -5.30
N SER A 107 -13.19 -16.53 -6.07
CA SER A 107 -12.21 -17.59 -5.83
C SER A 107 -11.27 -17.17 -4.70
N GLY A 108 -11.52 -17.68 -3.48
CA GLY A 108 -10.77 -17.34 -2.28
C GLY A 108 -11.51 -17.70 -1.00
N ARG A 109 -10.84 -17.51 0.14
CA ARG A 109 -11.39 -17.84 1.48
C ARG A 109 -12.73 -17.14 1.74
N GLU A 110 -12.89 -15.88 1.32
CA GLU A 110 -14.11 -15.11 1.55
C GLU A 110 -15.29 -15.67 0.76
N GLY A 111 -15.10 -15.95 -0.54
CA GLY A 111 -16.16 -16.53 -1.37
C GLY A 111 -16.57 -17.94 -0.91
N GLU A 112 -15.59 -18.71 -0.38
CA GLU A 112 -15.86 -20.01 0.22
C GLU A 112 -16.73 -19.84 1.49
N TYR A 113 -16.40 -18.89 2.36
CA TYR A 113 -17.15 -18.61 3.58
C TYR A 113 -18.59 -18.14 3.28
N ILE A 114 -18.77 -17.24 2.30
CA ILE A 114 -20.09 -16.76 1.89
C ILE A 114 -21.00 -17.92 1.46
N TYR A 115 -20.50 -18.78 0.59
CA TYR A 115 -21.31 -19.90 0.09
C TYR A 115 -21.61 -20.95 1.18
N ARG A 116 -20.60 -21.35 1.96
CA ARG A 116 -20.77 -22.37 3.00
C ARG A 116 -21.78 -21.97 4.05
N LEU A 117 -21.83 -20.69 4.43
CA LEU A 117 -22.85 -20.17 5.33
C LEU A 117 -24.26 -20.25 4.73
N VAL A 118 -24.40 -19.93 3.44
CA VAL A 118 -25.69 -20.04 2.74
C VAL A 118 -26.13 -21.50 2.64
N GLU A 119 -25.22 -22.40 2.32
CA GLU A 119 -25.48 -23.84 2.27
C GLU A 119 -25.94 -24.38 3.62
N GLN A 120 -25.26 -24.01 4.70
CA GLN A 120 -25.58 -24.39 6.06
C GLN A 120 -26.97 -23.92 6.46
N GLU A 121 -27.29 -22.64 6.28
CA GLU A 121 -28.59 -22.08 6.68
C GLU A 121 -29.73 -22.51 5.76
N ALA A 122 -29.45 -22.86 4.51
CA ALA A 122 -30.44 -23.44 3.61
C ALA A 122 -30.70 -24.95 3.86
N ASN A 123 -29.90 -25.58 4.71
CA ASN A 123 -30.01 -26.99 5.11
C ASN A 123 -30.08 -27.94 3.92
N ILE A 124 -29.06 -27.90 3.04
CA ILE A 124 -29.03 -28.64 1.78
C ILE A 124 -28.59 -30.08 2.01
N HIS A 125 -29.27 -31.02 1.39
CA HIS A 125 -28.91 -32.44 1.41
C HIS A 125 -29.00 -33.08 0.04
N GLY A 126 -28.12 -34.07 -0.21
CA GLY A 126 -28.17 -34.96 -1.37
C GLY A 126 -27.88 -34.32 -2.72
N LYS A 127 -27.26 -33.15 -2.79
CA LYS A 127 -26.88 -32.47 -4.03
C LYS A 127 -25.41 -32.64 -4.34
N LYS A 128 -25.06 -32.77 -5.63
CA LYS A 128 -23.68 -32.67 -6.08
C LYS A 128 -23.24 -31.21 -6.05
N ARG A 129 -22.04 -30.92 -5.55
CA ARG A 129 -21.50 -29.58 -5.43
C ARG A 129 -20.16 -29.49 -6.14
N ARG A 130 -20.01 -28.49 -7.00
CA ARG A 130 -18.82 -28.26 -7.80
C ARG A 130 -18.31 -26.84 -7.57
N ARG A 131 -17.05 -26.68 -7.21
CA ARG A 131 -16.42 -25.37 -7.00
C ARG A 131 -15.79 -24.88 -8.30
N VAL A 132 -16.28 -23.75 -8.78
CA VAL A 132 -15.74 -23.04 -9.95
C VAL A 132 -14.67 -22.07 -9.47
N TRP A 133 -13.49 -22.15 -10.07
CA TRP A 133 -12.37 -21.28 -9.74
C TRP A 133 -11.91 -20.52 -10.98
N ILE A 134 -12.04 -19.17 -10.98
CA ILE A 134 -11.76 -18.30 -12.12
C ILE A 134 -11.00 -17.05 -11.68
N ASP A 135 -10.12 -16.56 -12.57
CA ASP A 135 -9.31 -15.35 -12.37
C ASP A 135 -9.85 -14.14 -13.13
N SER A 136 -10.76 -14.34 -14.07
CA SER A 136 -11.43 -13.26 -14.80
C SER A 136 -12.85 -13.66 -15.20
N GLN A 137 -13.65 -12.67 -15.63
CA GLN A 137 -15.04 -12.90 -16.06
C GLN A 137 -15.19 -12.98 -17.60
N THR A 138 -14.09 -13.28 -18.30
CA THR A 138 -14.18 -13.53 -19.74
C THR A 138 -14.93 -14.85 -20.01
N GLU A 139 -15.61 -14.93 -21.16
CA GLU A 139 -16.37 -16.13 -21.54
C GLU A 139 -15.49 -17.39 -21.50
N GLU A 140 -14.29 -17.31 -22.04
CA GLU A 140 -13.32 -18.41 -22.11
C GLU A 140 -12.95 -18.92 -20.71
N GLU A 141 -12.67 -17.99 -19.76
CA GLU A 141 -12.28 -18.33 -18.39
C GLU A 141 -13.45 -18.92 -17.60
N ILE A 142 -14.65 -18.37 -17.75
CA ILE A 142 -15.86 -18.93 -17.13
C ILE A 142 -16.10 -20.36 -17.60
N LEU A 143 -16.03 -20.60 -18.91
CA LEU A 143 -16.25 -21.95 -19.47
C LEU A 143 -15.16 -22.93 -19.04
N ARG A 144 -13.89 -22.46 -18.92
CA ARG A 144 -12.80 -23.25 -18.35
C ARG A 144 -13.10 -23.62 -16.90
N GLY A 145 -13.42 -22.64 -16.06
CA GLY A 145 -13.70 -22.85 -14.65
C GLY A 145 -14.86 -23.81 -14.40
N VAL A 146 -15.92 -23.75 -15.22
CA VAL A 146 -17.06 -24.68 -15.13
C VAL A 146 -16.66 -26.09 -15.53
N ARG A 147 -15.87 -26.25 -16.60
CA ARG A 147 -15.40 -27.56 -17.08
C ARG A 147 -14.47 -28.23 -16.06
N GLU A 148 -13.58 -27.45 -15.45
CA GLU A 148 -12.55 -27.91 -14.52
C GLU A 148 -13.00 -27.86 -13.04
N ALA A 149 -14.29 -27.57 -12.79
CA ALA A 149 -14.84 -27.44 -11.45
C ALA A 149 -14.64 -28.73 -10.65
N LYS A 150 -13.99 -28.61 -9.51
CA LYS A 150 -13.70 -29.71 -8.59
C LYS A 150 -14.85 -29.99 -7.64
N ASP A 151 -14.83 -31.12 -6.98
CA ASP A 151 -15.76 -31.36 -5.88
C ASP A 151 -15.55 -30.34 -4.75
N LEU A 152 -16.65 -29.88 -4.17
CA LEU A 152 -16.58 -28.84 -3.12
C LEU A 152 -15.79 -29.30 -1.89
N SER A 153 -15.77 -30.61 -1.60
CA SER A 153 -15.01 -31.20 -0.48
C SER A 153 -13.50 -30.99 -0.59
N GLU A 154 -12.95 -30.81 -1.81
CA GLU A 154 -11.53 -30.49 -1.97
C GLU A 154 -11.15 -29.12 -1.35
N TYR A 155 -12.13 -28.30 -1.01
CA TYR A 155 -11.95 -26.99 -0.40
C TYR A 155 -12.35 -26.94 1.10
N ASP A 156 -12.59 -28.10 1.75
CA ASP A 156 -13.04 -28.15 3.14
C ASP A 156 -12.03 -27.55 4.12
N ASN A 157 -10.76 -27.78 3.92
CA ASN A 157 -9.71 -27.15 4.76
C ASN A 157 -9.67 -25.64 4.59
N LEU A 158 -9.85 -25.14 3.36
CA LEU A 158 -9.94 -23.72 3.08
C LEU A 158 -11.17 -23.11 3.75
N ALA A 159 -12.32 -23.81 3.69
CA ALA A 159 -13.55 -23.40 4.36
C ALA A 159 -13.36 -23.37 5.89
N ASN A 160 -12.73 -24.40 6.48
CA ASN A 160 -12.42 -24.46 7.91
C ASN A 160 -11.55 -23.27 8.35
N ALA A 161 -10.49 -22.96 7.60
CA ALA A 161 -9.66 -21.78 7.88
C ALA A 161 -10.47 -20.47 7.79
N ALA A 162 -11.43 -20.37 6.85
CA ALA A 162 -12.28 -19.20 6.70
C ALA A 162 -13.26 -19.04 7.89
N TYR A 163 -13.90 -20.14 8.33
CA TYR A 163 -14.75 -20.15 9.53
C TYR A 163 -13.97 -19.77 10.78
N LEU A 164 -12.78 -20.33 10.98
CA LEU A 164 -11.93 -20.06 12.14
C LEU A 164 -11.49 -18.60 12.19
N ARG A 165 -11.13 -18.03 11.06
CA ARG A 165 -10.80 -16.59 10.97
C ARG A 165 -11.98 -15.71 11.37
N ALA A 166 -13.18 -16.03 10.89
CA ALA A 166 -14.37 -15.29 11.26
C ALA A 166 -14.66 -15.39 12.76
N LYS A 167 -14.53 -16.60 13.35
CA LYS A 167 -14.69 -16.84 14.79
C LYS A 167 -13.63 -16.10 15.62
N GLU A 168 -12.39 -16.07 15.16
CA GLU A 168 -11.30 -15.32 15.77
C GLU A 168 -11.63 -13.82 15.86
N ASP A 169 -11.95 -13.20 14.73
CA ASP A 169 -12.29 -11.78 14.67
C ASP A 169 -13.55 -11.46 15.50
N TYR A 170 -14.53 -12.35 15.52
CA TYR A 170 -15.75 -12.25 16.33
C TYR A 170 -15.45 -12.31 17.83
N LEU A 171 -14.76 -13.35 18.30
CA LEU A 171 -14.48 -13.54 19.73
C LEU A 171 -13.56 -12.43 20.28
N MET A 172 -12.49 -12.11 19.59
CA MET A 172 -11.58 -11.03 19.99
C MET A 172 -12.31 -9.67 19.96
N GLY A 173 -13.05 -9.40 18.88
CA GLY A 173 -13.78 -8.15 18.71
C GLY A 173 -14.80 -7.90 19.79
N ILE A 174 -15.66 -8.89 20.11
CA ILE A 174 -16.70 -8.77 21.12
C ILE A 174 -16.13 -8.70 22.53
N ASN A 175 -15.30 -9.67 22.91
CA ASN A 175 -14.81 -9.75 24.29
C ASN A 175 -13.91 -8.58 24.66
N PHE A 176 -12.95 -8.24 23.82
CA PHE A 176 -12.01 -7.16 24.13
C PHE A 176 -12.67 -5.79 24.04
N SER A 177 -13.54 -5.55 23.04
CA SER A 177 -14.25 -4.27 22.94
C SER A 177 -15.20 -4.06 24.12
N ARG A 178 -15.94 -5.09 24.53
CA ARG A 178 -16.83 -5.00 25.70
C ARG A 178 -16.05 -4.82 27.00
N ALA A 179 -15.00 -5.61 27.22
CA ALA A 179 -14.16 -5.52 28.43
C ALA A 179 -13.54 -4.14 28.57
N LEU A 180 -12.91 -3.62 27.50
CA LEU A 180 -12.28 -2.29 27.51
C LEU A 180 -13.32 -1.17 27.65
N THR A 181 -14.48 -1.27 27.00
CA THR A 181 -15.54 -0.28 27.12
C THR A 181 -16.08 -0.22 28.55
N LEU A 182 -16.36 -1.37 29.15
CA LEU A 182 -16.86 -1.45 30.53
C LEU A 182 -15.83 -0.92 31.55
N LYS A 183 -14.55 -1.19 31.33
CA LYS A 183 -13.45 -0.78 32.22
C LYS A 183 -13.06 0.68 32.05
N TYR A 184 -12.91 1.15 30.82
CA TYR A 184 -12.30 2.44 30.51
C TYR A 184 -13.21 3.41 29.76
N GLY A 185 -14.35 2.96 29.22
CA GLY A 185 -15.22 3.79 28.39
C GLY A 185 -15.71 5.06 29.08
N ASN A 186 -16.06 4.99 30.39
CA ASN A 186 -16.46 6.16 31.16
C ASN A 186 -15.31 7.15 31.36
N HIS A 187 -14.08 6.67 31.55
CA HIS A 187 -12.90 7.52 31.71
C HIS A 187 -12.60 8.28 30.40
N VAL A 188 -12.61 7.57 29.26
CA VAL A 188 -12.43 8.16 27.92
C VAL A 188 -13.54 9.15 27.60
N LYS A 189 -14.80 8.77 27.86
CA LYS A 189 -15.98 9.62 27.69
C LYS A 189 -15.87 10.95 28.45
N ASN A 190 -15.56 10.86 29.74
CA ASN A 190 -15.48 12.02 30.62
C ASN A 190 -14.32 12.92 30.22
N TYR A 191 -13.16 12.35 29.88
CA TYR A 191 -12.00 13.12 29.44
C TYR A 191 -12.28 13.89 28.13
N LEU A 192 -12.92 13.25 27.16
CA LEU A 192 -13.29 13.86 25.88
C LEU A 192 -14.55 14.72 25.96
N ARG A 193 -15.24 14.79 27.09
CA ARG A 193 -16.54 15.47 27.29
C ARG A 193 -17.58 15.05 26.24
N ARG A 194 -17.71 13.74 26.01
CA ARG A 194 -18.68 13.15 25.07
C ARG A 194 -19.82 12.48 25.83
N ASP A 195 -20.95 12.29 25.17
CA ASP A 195 -22.09 11.56 25.75
C ASP A 195 -21.82 10.07 25.84
N ARG A 196 -21.02 9.53 24.93
CA ARG A 196 -20.71 8.10 24.83
C ARG A 196 -19.29 7.87 24.31
N ALA A 197 -18.60 6.86 24.85
CA ALA A 197 -17.36 6.34 24.30
C ALA A 197 -17.39 4.81 24.31
N VAL A 198 -17.45 4.20 23.13
CA VAL A 198 -17.30 2.75 22.94
C VAL A 198 -15.88 2.50 22.45
N ILE A 199 -15.16 1.63 23.14
CA ILE A 199 -13.80 1.25 22.74
C ILE A 199 -13.94 0.03 21.81
N SER A 200 -13.72 0.27 20.53
CA SER A 200 -13.73 -0.76 19.50
C SER A 200 -12.32 -1.20 19.20
N VAL A 201 -12.03 -2.47 19.37
CA VAL A 201 -10.73 -3.07 19.06
C VAL A 201 -10.92 -4.32 18.18
N GLY A 202 -9.87 -4.69 17.48
CA GLY A 202 -9.83 -5.87 16.65
C GLY A 202 -8.40 -6.14 16.23
N ARG A 203 -8.07 -7.37 15.93
CA ARG A 203 -6.72 -7.86 15.68
C ARG A 203 -5.91 -6.97 14.72
N VAL A 204 -6.40 -6.76 13.51
CA VAL A 204 -5.70 -5.96 12.51
C VAL A 204 -5.90 -4.46 12.73
N MET A 205 -7.13 -4.04 13.02
CA MET A 205 -7.50 -2.64 13.17
C MET A 205 -6.69 -1.94 14.27
N THR A 206 -6.49 -2.60 15.41
CA THR A 206 -5.75 -2.05 16.54
C THR A 206 -4.25 -1.99 16.24
N CYS A 207 -3.71 -2.98 15.53
CA CYS A 207 -2.33 -2.95 15.07
C CYS A 207 -2.06 -1.77 14.13
N VAL A 208 -2.96 -1.49 13.19
CA VAL A 208 -2.87 -0.34 12.27
C VAL A 208 -2.92 0.99 13.04
N LEU A 209 -3.80 1.12 14.03
CA LEU A 209 -3.80 2.27 14.94
C LEU A 209 -2.44 2.44 15.59
N GLY A 210 -1.87 1.35 16.11
CA GLY A 210 -0.53 1.32 16.71
C GLY A 210 0.56 1.85 15.78
N MET A 211 0.57 1.42 14.50
CA MET A 211 1.53 1.90 13.51
C MET A 211 1.46 3.42 13.32
N VAL A 212 0.25 3.97 13.23
CA VAL A 212 0.06 5.41 12.99
C VAL A 212 0.41 6.23 14.24
N VAL A 213 -0.01 5.79 15.43
CA VAL A 213 0.31 6.47 16.69
C VAL A 213 1.81 6.46 16.96
N ASN A 214 2.47 5.31 16.80
CA ASN A 214 3.92 5.21 16.99
C ASN A 214 4.67 6.14 16.04
N ARG A 215 4.28 6.21 14.77
CA ARG A 215 4.86 7.15 13.79
C ARG A 215 4.67 8.61 14.20
N GLU A 216 3.51 8.99 14.70
CA GLU A 216 3.25 10.36 15.15
C GLU A 216 4.07 10.70 16.39
N ARG A 217 4.19 9.76 17.34
CA ARG A 217 5.03 9.92 18.54
C ARG A 217 6.52 10.01 18.20
N GLU A 218 6.99 9.20 17.24
CA GLU A 218 8.35 9.28 16.70
C GLU A 218 8.63 10.66 16.10
N ILE A 219 7.68 11.20 15.31
CA ILE A 219 7.80 12.55 14.73
C ILE A 219 7.87 13.63 15.82
N ARG A 220 7.07 13.52 16.88
CA ARG A 220 7.03 14.50 17.98
C ARG A 220 8.27 14.46 18.88
N SER A 221 8.80 13.27 19.11
CA SER A 221 10.02 13.08 19.92
C SER A 221 11.30 13.31 19.13
N PHE A 222 11.18 13.50 17.81
CA PHE A 222 12.34 13.68 16.96
C PHE A 222 13.07 14.99 17.26
N VAL A 223 14.35 14.90 17.64
CA VAL A 223 15.22 16.03 17.85
C VAL A 223 15.93 16.36 16.54
N LYS A 224 15.64 17.52 16.00
CA LYS A 224 16.32 18.01 14.82
C LYS A 224 17.77 18.34 15.16
N THR A 225 18.68 17.74 14.43
CA THR A 225 20.11 17.92 14.58
C THR A 225 20.63 18.68 13.36
N PRO A 226 21.24 19.88 13.56
CA PRO A 226 21.89 20.60 12.47
C PRO A 226 23.14 19.82 12.02
N PHE A 227 23.49 19.97 10.76
CA PHE A 227 24.72 19.47 10.21
C PHE A 227 25.25 20.41 9.14
N TYR A 228 26.57 20.43 8.97
CA TYR A 228 27.27 21.34 8.10
C TYR A 228 28.14 20.55 7.12
N ARG A 229 27.79 20.59 5.83
CA ARG A 229 28.51 19.92 4.78
C ARG A 229 29.41 20.91 4.05
N VAL A 230 30.63 20.52 3.76
CA VAL A 230 31.54 21.32 2.92
C VAL A 230 31.41 20.88 1.48
N THR A 231 31.14 21.83 0.58
CA THR A 231 31.02 21.58 -0.85
C THR A 231 32.05 22.45 -1.61
N GLY A 232 32.57 21.89 -2.70
CA GLY A 232 33.45 22.60 -3.60
C GLY A 232 32.85 22.78 -4.98
N ALA A 233 32.90 23.99 -5.52
CA ALA A 233 32.52 24.25 -6.91
C ALA A 233 33.75 24.02 -7.81
N PHE A 234 33.70 23.00 -8.65
CA PHE A 234 34.77 22.59 -9.57
C PHE A 234 34.36 22.84 -11.01
N GLY A 235 35.36 22.93 -11.90
CA GLY A 235 35.19 23.00 -13.34
C GLY A 235 35.71 21.75 -14.04
N ILE A 236 35.04 21.32 -15.10
CA ILE A 236 35.52 20.30 -16.02
C ILE A 236 35.82 20.98 -17.37
N PRO A 237 37.08 20.98 -17.83
CA PRO A 237 37.44 21.55 -19.12
C PRO A 237 36.75 20.79 -20.27
N MET A 238 36.11 21.53 -21.19
CA MET A 238 35.31 20.96 -22.30
C MET A 238 36.09 20.92 -23.63
N GLY A 239 37.39 21.29 -23.65
CA GLY A 239 38.25 21.22 -24.85
C GLY A 239 38.09 22.40 -25.82
N ASP A 240 37.09 23.24 -25.66
CA ASP A 240 36.86 24.46 -26.47
C ASP A 240 37.13 25.76 -25.70
N GLY A 241 37.87 25.66 -24.60
CA GLY A 241 38.12 26.75 -23.67
C GLY A 241 36.99 27.07 -22.73
N LYS A 242 35.89 26.28 -22.77
CA LYS A 242 34.78 26.37 -21.84
C LYS A 242 34.93 25.36 -20.70
N GLU A 243 34.33 25.68 -19.58
CA GLU A 243 34.24 24.79 -18.43
C GLU A 243 32.78 24.46 -18.13
N LYS A 244 32.54 23.23 -17.74
CA LYS A 244 31.24 22.86 -17.17
C LYS A 244 31.36 22.77 -15.64
N PRO A 245 30.68 23.66 -14.89
CA PRO A 245 30.75 23.64 -13.42
C PRO A 245 30.03 22.44 -12.83
N PHE A 246 30.56 21.92 -11.73
CA PHE A 246 29.90 20.92 -10.89
C PHE A 246 30.22 21.13 -9.43
N GLU A 247 29.36 20.63 -8.57
CA GLU A 247 29.53 20.63 -7.10
C GLU A 247 30.03 19.26 -6.63
N GLY A 248 31.07 19.24 -5.82
CA GLY A 248 31.55 18.05 -5.13
C GLY A 248 31.34 18.19 -3.62
N GLU A 249 30.82 17.18 -2.95
CA GLU A 249 30.59 17.13 -1.49
C GLU A 249 31.79 16.46 -0.82
N TRP A 250 32.37 17.10 0.20
CA TRP A 250 33.43 16.53 1.02
C TRP A 250 32.92 15.37 1.88
N ARG A 251 33.77 14.34 2.05
CA ARG A 251 33.49 13.22 2.96
C ARG A 251 34.75 12.82 3.73
N ALA A 252 34.58 12.56 5.02
CA ALA A 252 35.61 12.06 5.91
C ALA A 252 35.80 10.55 5.74
N VAL A 253 36.36 10.15 4.64
CA VAL A 253 36.70 8.75 4.32
C VAL A 253 38.09 8.37 4.78
N GLU A 254 38.49 7.11 4.62
CA GLU A 254 39.85 6.65 4.90
C GLU A 254 40.90 7.55 4.20
N GLY A 255 41.90 8.01 4.98
CA GLY A 255 42.89 8.96 4.56
C GLY A 255 42.53 10.44 4.73
N SER A 256 41.32 10.77 5.18
CA SER A 256 40.94 12.11 5.63
C SER A 256 41.50 12.39 7.03
N ALA A 257 41.88 13.65 7.30
CA ALA A 257 42.28 14.10 8.62
C ALA A 257 41.16 14.04 9.67
N TRP A 258 39.91 13.95 9.22
CA TRP A 258 38.73 13.86 10.06
C TRP A 258 38.08 12.47 10.04
N ASN A 259 38.70 11.44 9.47
CA ASN A 259 38.14 10.11 9.44
C ASN A 259 37.84 9.62 10.88
N LEU A 260 36.61 9.17 11.11
CA LEU A 260 36.09 8.73 12.43
C LEU A 260 36.16 9.80 13.53
N SER A 261 36.27 11.08 13.20
CA SER A 261 36.30 12.17 14.16
C SER A 261 34.95 12.32 14.89
N PRO A 262 34.96 12.56 16.23
CA PRO A 262 33.74 12.83 16.99
C PRO A 262 33.08 14.18 16.64
N LEU A 263 33.76 15.04 15.88
CA LEU A 263 33.22 16.31 15.38
C LEU A 263 32.21 16.11 14.25
N LEU A 264 32.16 14.91 13.68
CA LEU A 264 31.28 14.60 12.56
C LEU A 264 29.88 14.20 13.04
N TYR A 265 28.87 14.72 12.34
CA TYR A 265 27.50 14.17 12.40
C TYR A 265 27.43 12.83 11.67
N LYS A 266 28.00 12.78 10.45
CA LYS A 266 28.24 11.61 9.60
C LYS A 266 29.49 11.85 8.78
N GLU A 267 29.93 10.87 8.00
CA GLU A 267 31.10 10.98 7.14
C GLU A 267 31.12 12.22 6.21
N ASN A 268 29.96 12.78 5.89
CA ASN A 268 29.77 13.90 4.96
C ASN A 268 29.32 15.21 5.63
N GLY A 269 29.44 15.35 6.94
CA GLY A 269 29.04 16.59 7.61
C GLY A 269 29.51 16.71 9.05
N PHE A 270 29.80 17.92 9.44
CA PHE A 270 30.16 18.28 10.82
C PHE A 270 28.93 18.55 11.68
N SER A 271 29.07 18.36 12.98
CA SER A 271 28.04 18.69 13.97
C SER A 271 27.97 20.19 14.27
N GLU A 272 29.09 20.91 14.11
CA GLU A 272 29.19 22.35 14.36
C GLU A 272 29.78 23.07 13.13
N LYS A 273 29.31 24.30 12.88
CA LYS A 273 29.72 25.12 11.74
C LYS A 273 31.19 25.49 11.77
N LYS A 274 31.72 25.79 12.98
CA LYS A 274 33.14 26.14 13.19
C LYS A 274 34.10 25.06 12.68
N ASP A 275 33.72 23.77 12.78
CA ASP A 275 34.55 22.66 12.35
C ASP A 275 34.57 22.54 10.82
N ALA A 276 33.44 22.85 10.16
CA ALA A 276 33.40 22.97 8.71
C ALA A 276 34.20 24.18 8.20
N GLU A 277 34.15 25.30 8.89
CA GLU A 277 34.96 26.50 8.62
C GLU A 277 36.44 26.19 8.78
N ALA A 278 36.86 25.46 9.81
CA ALA A 278 38.21 25.04 10.04
C ALA A 278 38.75 24.12 8.92
N LEU A 279 37.91 23.22 8.39
CA LEU A 279 38.30 22.44 7.21
C LEU A 279 38.54 23.34 5.99
N MET A 280 37.62 24.28 5.73
CA MET A 280 37.75 25.20 4.59
C MET A 280 39.00 26.08 4.72
N GLU A 281 39.31 26.57 5.89
CA GLU A 281 40.52 27.37 6.17
C GLU A 281 41.78 26.55 5.89
N LYS A 282 41.86 25.31 6.37
CA LYS A 282 43.01 24.43 6.15
C LYS A 282 43.15 24.01 4.69
N LEU A 283 42.09 23.92 3.91
CA LEU A 283 42.13 23.66 2.48
C LEU A 283 42.55 24.89 1.67
N GLY A 284 42.58 26.07 2.27
CA GLY A 284 42.83 27.32 1.58
C GLY A 284 41.61 27.78 0.79
N ALA A 285 40.59 28.31 1.52
CA ALA A 285 39.37 28.83 0.93
C ALA A 285 39.65 29.90 -0.13
N VAL A 286 38.84 29.94 -1.18
CA VAL A 286 38.85 31.03 -2.17
C VAL A 286 38.47 32.34 -1.44
N LEU A 287 39.35 33.32 -1.51
CA LEU A 287 39.10 34.64 -0.96
C LEU A 287 37.91 35.30 -1.68
N PRO A 288 37.22 36.28 -1.05
CA PRO A 288 36.13 37.03 -1.69
C PRO A 288 36.53 37.72 -2.98
N SER A 289 37.84 37.95 -3.19
CA SER A 289 38.43 38.47 -4.44
C SER A 289 38.46 37.48 -5.59
N GLY A 290 38.08 36.21 -5.38
CA GLY A 290 38.22 35.13 -6.35
C GLY A 290 39.63 34.53 -6.43
N ALA A 291 40.58 35.03 -5.64
CA ALA A 291 41.93 34.48 -5.57
C ALA A 291 41.98 33.31 -4.59
N MET A 292 42.78 32.26 -4.92
CA MET A 292 43.07 31.18 -3.97
C MET A 292 43.98 31.68 -2.85
N SER A 293 43.71 31.22 -1.63
CA SER A 293 44.54 31.52 -0.47
C SER A 293 45.97 31.02 -0.67
N PRO A 294 46.99 31.75 -0.16
CA PRO A 294 48.34 31.22 -0.09
C PRO A 294 48.36 29.90 0.66
N GLY A 295 48.81 28.83 0.03
CA GLY A 295 48.83 27.47 0.62
C GLY A 295 47.94 26.44 -0.09
N PHE A 296 47.02 26.85 -0.96
CA PHE A 296 46.31 25.91 -1.82
C PHE A 296 47.29 25.26 -2.84
N SER A 297 47.29 23.92 -2.89
CA SER A 297 48.22 23.16 -3.71
C SER A 297 47.60 22.57 -4.99
N GLY A 298 46.26 22.60 -5.09
CA GLY A 298 45.52 22.13 -6.25
C GLY A 298 44.39 21.14 -5.92
N ALA A 299 43.51 20.97 -6.87
CA ALA A 299 42.51 19.94 -6.89
C ALA A 299 42.76 18.97 -8.03
N PHE A 300 42.80 17.69 -7.76
CA PHE A 300 43.19 16.65 -8.71
C PHE A 300 42.14 15.54 -8.78
N LEU A 301 41.86 15.05 -9.98
CA LEU A 301 41.02 13.87 -10.16
C LEU A 301 41.75 12.64 -9.60
N GLU A 302 41.32 12.14 -8.46
CA GLU A 302 41.87 10.91 -7.86
C GLU A 302 41.27 9.66 -8.48
N LYS A 303 39.93 9.68 -8.70
CA LYS A 303 39.21 8.53 -9.21
C LYS A 303 38.02 8.95 -10.08
N CYS A 304 37.84 8.23 -11.19
CA CYS A 304 36.68 8.35 -12.06
C CYS A 304 36.09 6.94 -12.26
N GLU A 305 35.02 6.64 -11.55
CA GLU A 305 34.37 5.34 -11.64
C GLU A 305 33.16 5.41 -12.55
N LYS A 306 33.05 4.40 -13.42
CA LYS A 306 31.94 4.28 -14.38
C LYS A 306 31.13 3.03 -14.05
N LYS A 307 29.83 3.20 -13.80
CA LYS A 307 28.94 2.09 -13.50
C LYS A 307 27.73 2.15 -14.40
N LYS A 308 27.43 1.04 -15.05
CA LYS A 308 26.19 0.86 -15.78
C LYS A 308 25.12 0.41 -14.79
N GLU A 309 24.09 1.22 -14.62
CA GLU A 309 22.93 0.89 -13.79
C GLU A 309 21.78 0.44 -14.68
N GLN A 310 21.26 -0.73 -14.38
CA GLN A 310 20.12 -1.31 -15.08
C GLN A 310 18.94 -1.38 -14.13
N LYS A 311 17.81 -0.74 -14.51
CA LYS A 311 16.56 -0.80 -13.75
C LYS A 311 15.51 -1.54 -14.57
N ASN A 312 15.12 -2.72 -14.09
CA ASN A 312 14.07 -3.51 -14.73
C ASN A 312 12.68 -2.87 -14.51
N PRO A 313 11.73 -3.09 -15.41
CA PRO A 313 10.33 -2.74 -15.17
C PRO A 313 9.86 -3.24 -13.80
N PRO A 314 9.06 -2.46 -13.07
CA PRO A 314 8.50 -2.91 -11.79
C PRO A 314 7.62 -4.15 -12.00
N LEU A 315 7.42 -4.93 -10.93
CA LEU A 315 6.45 -6.02 -10.95
C LEU A 315 5.04 -5.48 -11.25
N LEU A 316 4.16 -6.34 -11.69
CA LEU A 316 2.76 -6.01 -11.97
C LEU A 316 2.04 -5.50 -10.71
N TYR A 317 0.85 -4.98 -10.89
CA TYR A 317 0.02 -4.54 -9.77
C TYR A 317 -0.64 -5.71 -9.06
N ASN A 318 -0.49 -5.71 -7.73
CA ASN A 318 -1.51 -6.22 -6.83
C ASN A 318 -2.39 -5.06 -6.36
N LEU A 319 -3.37 -5.33 -5.50
CA LEU A 319 -4.28 -4.27 -5.04
C LEU A 319 -3.58 -3.20 -4.22
N ALA A 320 -2.66 -3.57 -3.33
CA ALA A 320 -1.97 -2.62 -2.44
C ALA A 320 -1.09 -1.62 -3.22
N GLU A 321 -0.31 -2.10 -4.17
CA GLU A 321 0.49 -1.25 -5.05
C GLU A 321 -0.38 -0.32 -5.92
N LEU A 322 -1.49 -0.84 -6.45
CA LEU A 322 -2.43 -0.03 -7.21
C LEU A 322 -3.05 1.07 -6.34
N GLN A 323 -3.46 0.74 -5.10
CA GLN A 323 -4.00 1.70 -4.15
C GLN A 323 -2.98 2.77 -3.76
N ASN A 324 -1.71 2.40 -3.59
CA ASN A 324 -0.65 3.35 -3.30
C ASN A 324 -0.40 4.32 -4.47
N ASP A 325 -0.27 3.79 -5.68
CA ASP A 325 -0.05 4.61 -6.87
C ASP A 325 -1.25 5.53 -7.16
N CYS A 326 -2.49 5.04 -7.03
CA CYS A 326 -3.70 5.86 -7.17
C CYS A 326 -3.80 6.95 -6.09
N SER A 327 -3.46 6.63 -4.84
CA SER A 327 -3.40 7.62 -3.75
C SER A 327 -2.36 8.71 -4.05
N ARG A 328 -1.20 8.33 -4.57
CA ARG A 328 -0.13 9.27 -4.94
C ARG A 328 -0.52 10.14 -6.14
N MET A 329 -0.99 9.53 -7.23
CA MET A 329 -1.27 10.21 -8.50
C MET A 329 -2.59 10.99 -8.51
N PHE A 330 -3.65 10.41 -7.95
CA PHE A 330 -5.01 10.95 -8.07
C PHE A 330 -5.57 11.50 -6.76
N LYS A 331 -4.87 11.31 -5.63
CA LYS A 331 -5.33 11.69 -4.29
C LYS A 331 -6.68 11.05 -3.93
N ILE A 332 -6.95 9.85 -4.43
CA ILE A 332 -8.11 9.04 -4.07
C ILE A 332 -7.77 8.03 -2.97
N SER A 333 -8.78 7.64 -2.20
CA SER A 333 -8.60 6.71 -1.09
C SER A 333 -8.43 5.26 -1.59
N PRO A 334 -7.83 4.37 -0.78
CA PRO A 334 -7.78 2.94 -1.10
C PRO A 334 -9.16 2.30 -1.31
N ASP A 335 -10.20 2.71 -0.57
CA ASP A 335 -11.58 2.24 -0.75
C ASP A 335 -12.15 2.66 -2.12
N GLU A 336 -11.88 3.88 -2.54
CA GLU A 336 -12.28 4.38 -3.86
C GLU A 336 -11.53 3.66 -4.99
N THR A 337 -10.22 3.44 -4.83
CA THR A 337 -9.42 2.65 -5.78
C THR A 337 -9.95 1.22 -5.93
N LEU A 338 -10.31 0.56 -4.80
CA LEU A 338 -10.88 -0.77 -4.83
C LEU A 338 -12.23 -0.80 -5.57
N LYS A 339 -13.09 0.20 -5.37
CA LYS A 339 -14.36 0.30 -6.10
C LYS A 339 -14.15 0.44 -7.60
N ILE A 340 -13.19 1.28 -8.01
CA ILE A 340 -12.82 1.43 -9.42
C ILE A 340 -12.28 0.11 -9.98
N ALA A 341 -11.34 -0.54 -9.28
CA ALA A 341 -10.77 -1.80 -9.74
C ALA A 341 -11.84 -2.91 -9.85
N GLN A 342 -12.80 -2.94 -8.92
CA GLN A 342 -13.95 -3.84 -8.96
C GLN A 342 -14.87 -3.53 -10.16
N GLU A 343 -15.14 -2.26 -10.45
CA GLU A 343 -15.89 -1.83 -11.65
C GLU A 343 -15.18 -2.31 -12.93
N LEU A 344 -13.87 -2.13 -13.03
CA LEU A 344 -13.09 -2.56 -14.20
C LEU A 344 -13.13 -4.07 -14.39
N TYR A 345 -13.07 -4.84 -13.31
CA TYR A 345 -13.23 -6.29 -13.34
C TYR A 345 -14.63 -6.71 -13.80
N GLU A 346 -15.70 -6.14 -13.24
CA GLU A 346 -17.09 -6.44 -13.61
C GLU A 346 -17.39 -6.05 -15.06
N LYS A 347 -16.70 -5.05 -15.60
CA LYS A 347 -16.74 -4.64 -17.01
C LYS A 347 -15.78 -5.44 -17.90
N LYS A 348 -15.16 -6.50 -17.40
CA LYS A 348 -14.23 -7.40 -18.12
C LYS A 348 -12.95 -6.74 -18.62
N LEU A 349 -12.63 -5.55 -18.14
CA LEU A 349 -11.45 -4.81 -18.57
C LEU A 349 -10.18 -5.31 -17.89
N THR A 350 -10.29 -5.77 -16.64
CA THR A 350 -9.15 -6.28 -15.85
C THR A 350 -9.45 -7.64 -15.23
N THR A 351 -8.41 -8.31 -14.77
CA THR A 351 -8.48 -9.50 -13.92
C THR A 351 -8.95 -9.16 -12.51
N TYR A 352 -9.19 -10.17 -11.69
CA TYR A 352 -9.70 -10.01 -10.31
C TYR A 352 -8.82 -9.09 -9.46
N PRO A 353 -9.40 -8.05 -8.83
CA PRO A 353 -8.59 -7.01 -8.21
C PRO A 353 -8.08 -7.33 -6.81
N ARG A 354 -8.70 -8.28 -6.08
CA ARG A 354 -8.33 -8.60 -4.71
C ARG A 354 -7.26 -9.68 -4.67
N THR A 355 -6.08 -9.35 -5.15
CA THR A 355 -4.90 -10.23 -5.18
C THR A 355 -3.72 -9.58 -4.48
N ASP A 356 -2.90 -10.39 -3.81
CA ASP A 356 -1.61 -9.99 -3.26
C ASP A 356 -0.45 -10.35 -4.22
N ALA A 357 -0.71 -11.14 -5.28
CA ALA A 357 0.29 -11.53 -6.27
C ALA A 357 0.64 -10.38 -7.23
N ARG A 358 1.92 -10.30 -7.58
CA ARG A 358 2.49 -9.30 -8.50
C ARG A 358 3.11 -9.93 -9.75
N VAL A 359 2.77 -11.18 -10.02
CA VAL A 359 3.31 -12.01 -11.10
C VAL A 359 2.19 -12.68 -11.87
N LEU A 360 2.51 -13.19 -13.05
CA LEU A 360 1.63 -14.01 -13.89
C LEU A 360 1.82 -15.48 -13.57
N SER A 361 0.79 -16.29 -13.85
CA SER A 361 0.91 -17.74 -13.91
C SER A 361 1.53 -18.19 -15.23
N SER A 362 2.13 -19.37 -15.22
CA SER A 362 2.65 -20.01 -16.43
C SER A 362 1.57 -20.26 -17.47
N ALA A 363 0.34 -20.52 -17.06
CA ALA A 363 -0.81 -20.68 -17.94
C ALA A 363 -1.14 -19.39 -18.69
N VAL A 364 -1.27 -18.26 -17.95
CA VAL A 364 -1.55 -16.94 -18.53
C VAL A 364 -0.41 -16.49 -19.45
N ALA A 365 0.85 -16.74 -19.06
CA ALA A 365 2.01 -16.35 -19.86
C ALA A 365 2.03 -16.97 -21.25
N LYS A 366 1.48 -18.20 -21.43
CA LYS A 366 1.39 -18.88 -22.74
C LYS A 366 0.43 -18.16 -23.69
N GLU A 367 -0.61 -17.53 -23.16
CA GLU A 367 -1.68 -16.89 -23.96
C GLU A 367 -1.64 -15.36 -23.89
N ILE A 368 -0.60 -14.80 -23.28
CA ILE A 368 -0.51 -13.36 -23.00
C ILE A 368 -0.64 -12.46 -24.23
N HIS A 369 -0.33 -13.00 -25.41
CA HIS A 369 -0.50 -12.31 -26.69
C HIS A 369 -1.94 -11.88 -26.95
N LYS A 370 -2.95 -12.62 -26.43
CA LYS A 370 -4.37 -12.28 -26.52
C LYS A 370 -4.66 -10.97 -25.76
N ASN A 371 -4.14 -10.86 -24.54
CA ASN A 371 -4.29 -9.66 -23.68
C ASN A 371 -3.65 -8.44 -24.35
N ILE A 372 -2.43 -8.59 -24.88
CA ILE A 372 -1.71 -7.52 -25.59
C ILE A 372 -2.47 -7.15 -26.88
N GLY A 373 -2.92 -8.17 -27.64
CA GLY A 373 -3.64 -7.98 -28.90
C GLY A 373 -4.92 -7.16 -28.75
N GLY A 374 -5.66 -7.38 -27.64
CA GLY A 374 -6.84 -6.59 -27.34
C GLY A 374 -6.52 -5.11 -27.08
N LEU A 375 -5.40 -4.80 -26.44
CA LEU A 375 -4.99 -3.43 -26.10
C LEU A 375 -4.69 -2.54 -27.33
N ARG A 376 -4.59 -3.10 -28.54
CA ARG A 376 -4.58 -2.33 -29.79
C ARG A 376 -5.82 -1.43 -29.94
N ASN A 377 -6.92 -1.80 -29.31
CA ASN A 377 -8.19 -1.05 -29.34
C ASN A 377 -8.27 0.04 -28.25
N PHE A 378 -7.21 0.23 -27.44
CA PHE A 378 -7.16 1.26 -26.40
C PHE A 378 -6.12 2.32 -26.75
N ALA A 379 -6.59 3.44 -27.32
CA ALA A 379 -5.76 4.50 -27.90
C ALA A 379 -4.55 4.93 -27.06
N PRO A 380 -4.65 5.12 -25.71
CA PRO A 380 -3.51 5.58 -24.91
C PRO A 380 -2.28 4.65 -24.94
N VAL A 381 -2.46 3.38 -25.27
CA VAL A 381 -1.37 2.37 -25.27
C VAL A 381 -1.29 1.54 -26.53
N SER A 382 -2.14 1.83 -27.53
CA SER A 382 -2.26 1.05 -28.78
C SER A 382 -0.92 0.86 -29.50
N ALA A 383 -0.16 1.94 -29.68
CA ALA A 383 1.14 1.89 -30.37
C ALA A 383 2.13 0.94 -29.66
N TYR A 384 2.18 0.98 -28.34
CA TYR A 384 3.05 0.09 -27.54
C TYR A 384 2.63 -1.39 -27.67
N ALA A 385 1.33 -1.65 -27.67
CA ALA A 385 0.80 -3.01 -27.85
C ALA A 385 1.12 -3.57 -29.24
N VAL A 386 1.01 -2.76 -30.28
CA VAL A 386 1.39 -3.12 -31.66
C VAL A 386 2.88 -3.45 -31.73
N GLN A 387 3.74 -2.58 -31.20
CA GLN A 387 5.20 -2.80 -31.21
C GLN A 387 5.58 -4.12 -30.52
N ILE A 388 5.02 -4.42 -29.33
CA ILE A 388 5.29 -5.67 -28.60
C ILE A 388 4.95 -6.90 -29.45
N LEU A 389 3.83 -6.86 -30.20
CA LEU A 389 3.38 -7.97 -31.04
C LEU A 389 4.28 -8.13 -32.27
N GLU A 390 4.65 -7.04 -32.93
CA GLU A 390 5.52 -7.06 -34.10
C GLU A 390 6.93 -7.55 -33.76
N GLU A 391 7.49 -7.08 -32.64
CA GLU A 391 8.82 -7.49 -32.16
C GLU A 391 8.80 -8.88 -31.48
N ASN A 392 7.63 -9.45 -31.21
CA ASN A 392 7.45 -10.71 -30.48
C ASN A 392 8.13 -10.73 -29.08
N SER A 393 8.30 -9.57 -28.46
CA SER A 393 9.01 -9.45 -27.19
C SER A 393 8.34 -10.19 -26.03
N TYR A 394 7.03 -10.49 -26.14
CA TYR A 394 6.24 -11.26 -25.18
C TYR A 394 6.63 -12.76 -25.08
N GLN A 395 7.24 -13.34 -26.13
CA GLN A 395 7.53 -14.79 -26.16
C GLN A 395 8.45 -15.26 -25.04
N LYS A 396 9.33 -14.37 -24.54
CA LYS A 396 10.31 -14.71 -23.50
C LYS A 396 9.76 -14.52 -22.08
N ILE A 397 8.53 -14.04 -21.93
CA ILE A 397 7.99 -13.62 -20.61
C ILE A 397 7.98 -14.77 -19.60
N ALA A 398 7.67 -15.98 -20.02
CA ALA A 398 7.62 -17.16 -19.14
C ALA A 398 8.93 -17.47 -18.41
N LYS A 399 10.07 -17.00 -18.94
CA LYS A 399 11.41 -17.21 -18.36
C LYS A 399 11.90 -16.01 -17.54
N THR A 400 11.02 -15.06 -17.26
CA THR A 400 11.38 -13.82 -16.54
C THR A 400 10.84 -13.83 -15.10
N ARG A 401 11.28 -12.85 -14.31
CA ARG A 401 10.79 -12.61 -12.95
C ARG A 401 9.29 -12.29 -12.85
N TYR A 402 8.62 -12.06 -13.97
CA TYR A 402 7.19 -11.69 -14.03
C TYR A 402 6.26 -12.90 -14.08
N VAL A 403 6.81 -14.11 -14.17
CA VAL A 403 6.05 -15.37 -14.15
C VAL A 403 6.57 -16.27 -13.02
N ASN A 404 5.70 -16.57 -12.06
CA ASN A 404 6.09 -17.43 -10.93
C ASN A 404 4.86 -18.02 -10.22
N ASP A 405 4.50 -19.24 -10.56
CA ASP A 405 3.34 -19.93 -9.98
C ASP A 405 3.43 -20.10 -8.45
N LYS A 406 4.65 -20.18 -7.88
CA LYS A 406 4.85 -20.32 -6.43
C LYS A 406 4.51 -19.04 -5.63
N GLN A 407 4.42 -17.89 -6.28
CA GLN A 407 4.04 -16.62 -5.65
C GLN A 407 2.55 -16.30 -5.82
N ILE A 408 1.78 -17.23 -6.35
CA ILE A 408 0.33 -17.09 -6.55
C ILE A 408 -0.35 -18.02 -5.54
N THR A 409 -1.18 -17.44 -4.68
CA THR A 409 -2.03 -18.19 -3.73
C THR A 409 -3.39 -18.48 -4.37
N ASP A 410 -4.14 -17.43 -4.67
CA ASP A 410 -5.51 -17.53 -5.19
C ASP A 410 -5.59 -16.98 -6.61
N HIS A 411 -5.03 -15.79 -6.87
CA HIS A 411 -5.06 -15.08 -8.14
C HIS A 411 -3.69 -14.51 -8.50
N TYR A 412 -3.41 -14.42 -9.80
CA TYR A 412 -2.26 -13.68 -10.31
C TYR A 412 -2.51 -12.17 -10.32
N ALA A 413 -1.54 -11.40 -10.76
CA ALA A 413 -1.55 -9.94 -10.74
C ALA A 413 -2.74 -9.31 -11.49
N ILE A 414 -3.07 -8.06 -11.16
CA ILE A 414 -4.07 -7.25 -11.86
C ILE A 414 -3.50 -6.85 -13.23
N ILE A 415 -4.10 -7.36 -14.31
CA ILE A 415 -3.72 -7.04 -15.69
C ILE A 415 -4.95 -6.76 -16.55
N PRO A 416 -4.81 -6.08 -17.69
CA PRO A 416 -5.88 -5.99 -18.68
C PRO A 416 -6.22 -7.37 -19.25
N THR A 417 -7.50 -7.65 -19.45
CA THR A 417 -7.94 -8.89 -20.11
C THR A 417 -7.79 -8.85 -21.64
N GLY A 418 -7.64 -7.66 -22.20
CA GLY A 418 -7.72 -7.45 -23.66
C GLY A 418 -9.15 -7.45 -24.22
N GLN A 419 -10.15 -7.43 -23.34
CA GLN A 419 -11.57 -7.46 -23.68
C GLN A 419 -12.32 -6.31 -22.98
N GLY A 420 -13.65 -6.25 -23.15
CA GLY A 420 -14.51 -5.29 -22.45
C GLY A 420 -14.49 -3.86 -23.00
N PHE A 421 -13.86 -3.58 -24.12
CA PHE A 421 -13.64 -2.22 -24.64
C PHE A 421 -14.91 -1.44 -24.95
N SER A 422 -16.05 -2.11 -25.19
CA SER A 422 -17.36 -1.46 -25.33
C SER A 422 -17.75 -0.67 -24.07
N ALA A 423 -17.27 -1.08 -22.90
CA ALA A 423 -17.53 -0.43 -21.63
C ALA A 423 -16.69 0.82 -21.39
N LEU A 424 -15.60 1.06 -22.14
CA LEU A 424 -14.71 2.22 -21.93
C LEU A 424 -15.44 3.56 -21.99
N ARG A 425 -16.44 3.68 -22.89
CA ARG A 425 -17.22 4.90 -23.05
C ARG A 425 -18.11 5.21 -21.83
N SER A 426 -18.41 4.22 -21.02
CA SER A 426 -19.23 4.35 -19.81
C SER A 426 -18.42 4.52 -18.54
N LEU A 427 -17.09 4.54 -18.62
CA LEU A 427 -16.21 4.76 -17.46
C LEU A 427 -16.20 6.22 -17.03
N SER A 428 -16.10 6.42 -15.72
CA SER A 428 -15.75 7.74 -15.20
C SER A 428 -14.34 8.15 -15.65
N PRO A 429 -14.01 9.44 -15.72
CA PRO A 429 -12.64 9.88 -16.03
C PRO A 429 -11.59 9.30 -15.08
N ALA A 430 -11.94 9.09 -13.80
CA ALA A 430 -11.06 8.46 -12.82
C ALA A 430 -10.84 6.97 -13.15
N SER A 431 -11.92 6.22 -13.43
CA SER A 431 -11.84 4.81 -13.81
C SER A 431 -11.03 4.60 -15.09
N ALA A 432 -11.19 5.48 -16.07
CA ALA A 432 -10.41 5.41 -17.33
C ALA A 432 -8.91 5.63 -17.08
N LYS A 433 -8.53 6.60 -16.22
CA LYS A 433 -7.13 6.84 -15.84
C LYS A 433 -6.52 5.67 -15.08
N VAL A 434 -7.27 5.08 -14.15
CA VAL A 434 -6.80 3.90 -13.41
C VAL A 434 -6.59 2.72 -14.36
N TYR A 435 -7.50 2.51 -15.33
CA TYR A 435 -7.32 1.47 -16.35
C TYR A 435 -6.06 1.72 -17.20
N GLU A 436 -5.78 2.97 -17.60
CA GLU A 436 -4.56 3.30 -18.34
C GLU A 436 -3.31 2.98 -17.49
N VAL A 437 -3.29 3.32 -16.21
CA VAL A 437 -2.18 3.01 -15.31
C VAL A 437 -1.93 1.50 -15.24
N ILE A 438 -2.98 0.70 -15.13
CA ILE A 438 -2.88 -0.78 -15.12
C ILE A 438 -2.32 -1.28 -16.45
N ALA A 439 -2.85 -0.79 -17.58
CA ALA A 439 -2.43 -1.19 -18.92
C ALA A 439 -0.95 -0.86 -19.19
N ARG A 440 -0.50 0.33 -18.80
CA ARG A 440 0.89 0.76 -18.94
C ARG A 440 1.85 -0.05 -18.08
N ARG A 441 1.49 -0.34 -16.81
CA ARG A 441 2.28 -1.22 -15.95
C ARG A 441 2.39 -2.62 -16.54
N PHE A 442 1.32 -3.14 -17.12
CA PHE A 442 1.30 -4.44 -17.78
C PHE A 442 2.20 -4.46 -19.03
N LEU A 443 2.08 -3.47 -19.91
CA LEU A 443 2.89 -3.43 -21.13
C LEU A 443 4.37 -3.18 -20.83
N SER A 444 4.70 -2.49 -19.74
CA SER A 444 6.09 -2.18 -19.37
C SER A 444 6.97 -3.43 -19.22
N ILE A 445 6.42 -4.57 -18.77
CA ILE A 445 7.21 -5.80 -18.55
C ILE A 445 7.73 -6.45 -19.83
N PHE A 446 7.23 -6.05 -20.99
CA PHE A 446 7.66 -6.56 -22.31
C PHE A 446 8.73 -5.67 -22.96
N TYR A 447 9.07 -4.54 -22.33
CA TYR A 447 10.10 -3.63 -22.77
C TYR A 447 11.43 -3.90 -22.07
N PRO A 448 12.54 -3.51 -22.72
CA PRO A 448 13.85 -3.66 -22.09
C PRO A 448 13.98 -2.80 -20.83
N PRO A 449 14.91 -3.13 -19.96
CA PRO A 449 15.21 -2.31 -18.80
C PRO A 449 15.72 -0.92 -19.19
N THR A 450 15.52 0.04 -18.31
CA THR A 450 16.17 1.34 -18.39
C THR A 450 17.65 1.17 -18.09
N ILE A 451 18.51 1.80 -18.89
CA ILE A 451 19.95 1.80 -18.65
C ILE A 451 20.41 3.23 -18.45
N SER A 452 21.05 3.47 -17.32
CA SER A 452 21.73 4.72 -17.02
C SER A 452 23.22 4.46 -16.84
N GLN A 453 24.02 5.41 -17.25
CA GLN A 453 25.44 5.42 -16.93
C GLN A 453 25.67 6.38 -15.78
N LYS A 454 26.15 5.86 -14.65
CA LYS A 454 26.61 6.63 -13.51
C LYS A 454 28.11 6.81 -13.60
N VAL A 455 28.56 8.05 -13.49
CA VAL A 455 29.99 8.41 -13.39
C VAL A 455 30.19 9.08 -12.04
N SER A 456 31.02 8.49 -11.19
CA SER A 456 31.39 9.03 -9.89
C SER A 456 32.80 9.56 -9.93
N LEU A 457 32.97 10.82 -9.57
CA LEU A 457 34.28 11.48 -9.47
C LEU A 457 34.67 11.59 -8.00
N THR A 458 35.95 11.31 -7.73
CA THR A 458 36.62 11.67 -6.48
C THR A 458 37.69 12.69 -6.80
N VAL A 459 37.53 13.90 -6.26
CA VAL A 459 38.50 14.99 -6.43
C VAL A 459 39.27 15.14 -5.13
N LEU A 460 40.59 15.05 -5.21
CA LEU A 460 41.51 15.25 -4.09
C LEU A 460 41.97 16.70 -4.06
N VAL A 461 41.55 17.44 -3.03
CA VAL A 461 41.98 18.83 -2.81
C VAL A 461 43.10 18.85 -1.81
N LYS A 462 44.23 19.43 -2.18
CA LYS A 462 45.46 19.51 -1.36
C LYS A 462 45.81 20.94 -0.99
N SER A 463 46.36 21.09 0.19
CA SER A 463 46.95 22.35 0.66
C SER A 463 48.27 22.09 1.39
N GLN A 464 49.01 23.14 1.73
CA GLN A 464 50.23 23.03 2.55
C GLN A 464 49.92 22.49 3.97
N GLN A 465 48.73 22.81 4.54
CA GLN A 465 48.31 22.33 5.85
C GLN A 465 47.76 20.90 5.78
N LEU A 466 47.26 20.44 4.64
CA LEU A 466 46.70 19.11 4.41
C LEU A 466 47.38 18.48 3.17
N PRO A 467 48.64 18.07 3.27
CA PRO A 467 49.40 17.53 2.11
C PRO A 467 48.87 16.18 1.62
N GLN A 468 48.25 15.38 2.53
CA GLN A 468 47.53 14.14 2.17
C GLN A 468 46.27 14.42 1.34
N GLY A 469 45.70 15.62 1.48
CA GLY A 469 44.51 16.07 0.77
C GLY A 469 43.19 15.53 1.37
N GLU A 470 42.13 16.22 1.01
CA GLU A 470 40.75 15.87 1.39
C GLU A 470 39.91 15.58 0.14
N ARG A 471 38.97 14.65 0.25
CA ARG A 471 38.26 14.12 -0.88
C ARG A 471 36.86 14.71 -1.01
N PHE A 472 36.54 15.14 -2.23
CA PHE A 472 35.24 15.63 -2.65
C PHE A 472 34.61 14.65 -3.65
N PHE A 473 33.38 14.34 -3.49
CA PHE A 473 32.65 13.35 -4.28
C PHE A 473 31.55 14.03 -5.10
N ALA A 474 31.48 13.68 -6.38
CA ALA A 474 30.40 14.09 -7.27
C ALA A 474 29.87 12.89 -8.05
N SER A 475 28.60 12.90 -8.39
CA SER A 475 27.98 11.82 -9.16
C SER A 475 27.14 12.39 -10.29
N PHE A 476 27.28 11.82 -11.47
CA PHE A 476 26.55 12.19 -12.69
C PHE A 476 25.81 10.96 -13.21
N LYS A 477 24.57 11.16 -13.67
CA LYS A 477 23.77 10.08 -14.24
C LYS A 477 23.19 10.50 -15.58
N VAL A 478 23.41 9.67 -16.57
CA VAL A 478 22.89 9.84 -17.92
C VAL A 478 22.03 8.65 -18.29
N LEU A 479 20.82 8.93 -18.76
CA LEU A 479 19.94 7.93 -19.31
C LEU A 479 20.42 7.58 -20.73
N THR A 480 21.00 6.37 -20.91
CA THR A 480 21.51 5.90 -22.21
C THR A 480 20.51 5.03 -22.96
N GLN A 481 19.56 4.45 -22.25
CA GLN A 481 18.44 3.69 -22.85
C GLN A 481 17.19 3.92 -22.02
N GLU A 482 16.17 4.50 -22.64
CA GLU A 482 14.89 4.80 -21.98
C GLU A 482 14.16 3.52 -21.54
N GLY A 483 14.22 2.47 -22.37
CA GLY A 483 13.58 1.19 -22.06
C GLY A 483 12.08 1.34 -21.82
N TYR A 484 11.62 0.79 -20.70
CA TYR A 484 10.19 0.79 -20.35
C TYR A 484 9.63 2.14 -19.90
N LEU A 485 10.46 3.17 -19.65
CA LEU A 485 9.98 4.45 -19.10
C LEU A 485 8.95 5.14 -20.00
N GLY A 486 9.17 5.12 -21.31
CA GLY A 486 8.23 5.72 -22.28
C GLY A 486 6.83 5.07 -22.19
N VAL A 487 6.78 3.76 -22.02
CA VAL A 487 5.52 3.02 -21.85
C VAL A 487 4.89 3.30 -20.50
N SER A 488 5.67 3.34 -19.44
CA SER A 488 5.17 3.47 -18.06
C SER A 488 4.55 4.85 -17.77
N ARG A 489 4.86 5.86 -18.57
CA ARG A 489 4.40 7.24 -18.39
C ARG A 489 2.94 7.39 -18.82
N PRO A 490 1.99 7.74 -17.92
CA PRO A 490 0.61 7.98 -18.29
C PRO A 490 0.43 9.15 -19.26
N SER A 491 -0.55 9.04 -20.17
CA SER A 491 -0.82 10.06 -21.20
C SER A 491 -1.26 11.42 -20.62
N PHE A 492 -1.81 11.42 -19.43
CA PHE A 492 -2.33 12.59 -18.73
C PHE A 492 -1.29 13.30 -17.84
N PHE A 493 -0.04 12.83 -17.78
CA PHE A 493 1.06 13.54 -17.11
C PHE A 493 1.74 14.51 -18.07
N SER A 494 1.92 15.76 -17.62
CA SER A 494 2.73 16.76 -18.33
C SER A 494 4.16 16.77 -17.80
N SER A 495 5.14 16.89 -18.69
CA SER A 495 6.57 16.88 -18.41
C SER A 495 7.08 17.83 -17.30
N LYS A 496 6.30 18.87 -16.97
CA LYS A 496 6.68 19.88 -15.96
C LYS A 496 6.43 19.47 -14.48
N LYS A 497 5.73 18.36 -14.20
CA LYS A 497 5.43 17.95 -12.81
C LYS A 497 6.41 16.94 -12.24
N GLU A 498 7.11 16.18 -13.07
CA GLU A 498 8.01 15.10 -12.63
C GLU A 498 9.27 15.61 -11.94
N GLU A 499 9.83 16.76 -12.39
CA GLU A 499 11.07 17.32 -11.83
C GLU A 499 10.98 17.71 -10.33
N LYS A 500 9.76 17.86 -9.78
CA LYS A 500 9.58 18.24 -8.37
C LYS A 500 9.33 17.07 -7.40
N GLU A 501 8.88 15.91 -7.88
CA GLU A 501 8.56 14.77 -7.02
C GLU A 501 9.73 13.80 -6.84
N GLU A 502 10.67 13.74 -7.78
CA GLU A 502 11.87 12.87 -7.68
C GLU A 502 12.97 13.41 -6.74
N LYS A 503 12.95 14.70 -6.40
CA LYS A 503 14.00 15.37 -5.60
C LYS A 503 13.96 15.11 -4.08
N ASN A 504 13.16 14.17 -3.59
CA ASN A 504 13.04 13.92 -2.15
C ASN A 504 13.66 12.58 -1.72
N GLY A 505 15.00 12.50 -1.67
CA GLY A 505 15.66 11.49 -0.87
C GLY A 505 16.85 10.73 -1.41
N GLU A 506 17.30 11.00 -2.63
CA GLU A 506 18.55 10.41 -3.17
C GLU A 506 19.64 11.51 -3.29
N GLU A 507 20.90 11.11 -3.23
CA GLU A 507 22.07 11.99 -3.47
C GLU A 507 21.81 12.87 -4.71
N GLU A 508 22.14 14.16 -4.66
CA GLU A 508 22.00 15.07 -5.80
C GLU A 508 22.82 14.54 -7.00
N GLU A 509 22.16 13.76 -7.85
CA GLU A 509 22.73 13.31 -9.10
C GLU A 509 22.49 14.41 -10.14
N PHE A 510 23.59 15.00 -10.66
CA PHE A 510 23.51 15.97 -11.74
C PHE A 510 23.10 15.25 -13.02
N SER A 511 21.97 15.64 -13.63
CA SER A 511 21.65 15.20 -14.98
C SER A 511 22.64 15.83 -15.96
N CYS A 512 23.31 15.03 -16.75
CA CYS A 512 24.24 15.52 -17.77
C CYS A 512 23.85 15.02 -19.17
N ASP A 513 24.27 15.75 -20.20
CA ASP A 513 24.08 15.34 -21.59
C ASP A 513 25.14 14.32 -22.04
N GLU A 514 24.89 13.67 -23.17
CA GLU A 514 25.85 12.69 -23.73
C GLU A 514 27.22 13.29 -24.11
N ALA A 515 27.26 14.56 -24.49
CA ALA A 515 28.52 15.25 -24.82
C ALA A 515 29.38 15.38 -23.56
N PHE A 516 28.80 15.80 -22.47
CA PHE A 516 29.48 15.88 -21.17
C PHE A 516 29.92 14.50 -20.67
N LEU A 517 29.07 13.47 -20.85
CA LEU A 517 29.44 12.10 -20.50
C LEU A 517 30.72 11.64 -21.25
N LYS A 518 30.84 11.97 -22.53
CA LYS A 518 32.05 11.65 -23.32
C LYS A 518 33.28 12.31 -22.73
N VAL A 519 33.19 13.58 -22.33
CA VAL A 519 34.30 14.28 -21.67
C VAL A 519 34.69 13.60 -20.37
N LEU A 520 33.70 13.31 -19.50
CA LEU A 520 33.94 12.57 -18.25
C LEU A 520 34.58 11.20 -18.49
N GLN A 521 34.30 10.57 -19.62
CA GLN A 521 34.90 9.28 -19.98
C GLN A 521 36.37 9.35 -20.40
N THR A 522 36.85 10.50 -20.85
CA THR A 522 38.23 10.71 -21.30
C THR A 522 39.15 11.22 -20.20
N MET A 523 38.59 11.70 -19.08
CA MET A 523 39.38 12.22 -17.96
C MET A 523 40.32 11.17 -17.36
N LYS A 524 41.56 11.62 -17.02
CA LYS A 524 42.63 10.76 -16.49
C LYS A 524 42.89 11.05 -15.01
N LYS A 525 43.25 10.00 -14.28
CA LYS A 525 43.73 10.16 -12.90
C LYS A 525 44.94 11.11 -12.84
N GLY A 526 44.91 12.03 -11.87
CA GLY A 526 45.94 13.05 -11.67
C GLY A 526 45.70 14.35 -12.46
N GLU A 527 44.67 14.41 -13.29
CA GLU A 527 44.31 15.63 -14.01
C GLU A 527 43.88 16.72 -13.02
N GLN A 528 44.45 17.92 -13.19
CA GLN A 528 44.12 19.06 -12.34
C GLN A 528 42.78 19.67 -12.75
N LEU A 529 41.93 19.93 -11.78
CA LEU A 529 40.61 20.53 -11.97
C LEU A 529 40.58 21.92 -11.35
N PRO A 530 39.99 22.92 -12.01
CA PRO A 530 39.70 24.21 -11.39
C PRO A 530 38.81 24.03 -10.19
N LEU A 531 39.19 24.62 -9.05
CA LEU A 531 38.35 24.81 -7.86
C LEU A 531 38.00 26.30 -7.77
N HIS A 532 36.74 26.63 -7.93
CA HIS A 532 36.27 28.02 -7.95
C HIS A 532 35.92 28.55 -6.56
N SER A 533 35.30 27.71 -5.72
CA SER A 533 34.93 28.09 -4.35
C SER A 533 34.71 26.88 -3.45
N LEU A 534 34.86 27.10 -2.15
CA LEU A 534 34.38 26.22 -1.12
C LEU A 534 33.20 26.90 -0.40
N SER A 535 32.21 26.14 -0.03
CA SER A 535 31.04 26.65 0.67
C SER A 535 30.52 25.65 1.72
N ILE A 536 29.78 26.15 2.69
CA ILE A 536 29.13 25.33 3.70
C ILE A 536 27.64 25.24 3.37
N LYS A 537 27.15 24.02 3.15
CA LYS A 537 25.73 23.72 2.98
C LYS A 537 25.16 23.33 4.35
N GLU A 538 24.41 24.24 4.96
CA GLU A 538 23.74 23.99 6.20
C GLU A 538 22.51 23.12 5.98
N GLY A 539 22.33 22.09 6.79
CA GLY A 539 21.19 21.21 6.77
C GLY A 539 20.71 20.87 8.16
N GLU A 540 19.55 20.28 8.24
CA GLU A 540 18.95 19.83 9.48
C GLU A 540 18.28 18.47 9.23
N THR A 541 18.45 17.54 10.16
CA THR A 541 17.77 16.24 10.07
C THR A 541 16.27 16.44 10.09
N SER A 542 15.53 15.62 9.39
CA SER A 542 14.08 15.66 9.34
C SER A 542 13.47 14.39 9.95
N PRO A 543 12.32 14.51 10.64
CA PRO A 543 11.63 13.35 11.15
C PRO A 543 11.11 12.45 10.01
N PRO A 544 10.77 11.20 10.29
CA PRO A 544 10.17 10.33 9.31
C PRO A 544 8.85 10.92 8.80
N LYS A 545 8.51 10.64 7.54
CA LYS A 545 7.29 11.15 6.94
C LYS A 545 6.06 10.46 7.55
N ARG A 546 4.97 11.23 7.75
CA ARG A 546 3.67 10.66 8.09
C ARG A 546 3.19 9.73 7.01
N TYR A 547 2.42 8.72 7.39
CA TYR A 547 1.74 7.87 6.42
C TYR A 547 0.69 8.67 5.63
N ASN A 548 0.60 8.39 4.35
CA ASN A 548 -0.61 8.65 3.58
C ASN A 548 -1.41 7.34 3.43
N SER A 549 -2.65 7.43 2.95
CA SER A 549 -3.54 6.28 2.86
C SER A 549 -2.95 5.12 2.03
N GLY A 550 -2.27 5.42 0.92
CA GLY A 550 -1.61 4.41 0.09
C GLY A 550 -0.37 3.81 0.75
N SER A 551 0.52 4.64 1.30
CA SER A 551 1.73 4.14 1.98
C SER A 551 1.40 3.32 3.23
N LEU A 552 0.30 3.61 3.93
CA LEU A 552 -0.15 2.79 5.05
C LEU A 552 -0.63 1.41 4.59
N ILE A 553 -1.35 1.31 3.46
CA ILE A 553 -1.73 0.02 2.86
C ILE A 553 -0.48 -0.81 2.52
N LEU A 554 0.54 -0.21 1.90
CA LEU A 554 1.81 -0.89 1.63
C LEU A 554 2.53 -1.29 2.92
N THR A 555 2.46 -0.47 3.97
CA THR A 555 3.03 -0.80 5.27
C THR A 555 2.32 -2.00 5.90
N MET A 556 0.99 -2.10 5.76
CA MET A 556 0.23 -3.27 6.20
C MET A 556 0.63 -4.53 5.43
N GLU A 557 0.80 -4.43 4.11
CA GLU A 557 1.27 -5.54 3.28
C GLU A 557 2.69 -5.99 3.64
N ASN A 558 3.56 -5.05 3.99
CA ASN A 558 4.95 -5.29 4.36
C ASN A 558 5.16 -5.28 5.89
N ALA A 559 4.12 -5.56 6.68
CA ALA A 559 4.17 -5.48 8.14
C ALA A 559 5.21 -6.43 8.78
N GLY A 560 5.68 -7.42 8.05
CA GLY A 560 6.78 -8.29 8.46
C GLY A 560 8.05 -7.53 8.85
N GLN A 561 8.30 -6.35 8.29
CA GLN A 561 9.46 -5.53 8.64
C GLN A 561 9.49 -5.09 10.12
N PHE A 562 8.35 -5.11 10.81
CA PHE A 562 8.23 -4.75 12.23
C PHE A 562 8.28 -5.98 13.15
N ILE A 563 8.50 -7.18 12.62
CA ILE A 563 8.55 -8.43 13.36
C ILE A 563 10.02 -8.85 13.48
N GLU A 564 10.51 -9.01 14.72
CA GLU A 564 11.88 -9.44 14.99
C GLU A 564 12.05 -10.94 14.73
N ASP A 565 11.04 -11.75 15.08
CA ASP A 565 11.02 -13.18 14.86
C ASP A 565 11.02 -13.54 13.37
N GLU A 566 12.04 -14.23 12.91
CA GLU A 566 12.23 -14.56 11.48
C GLU A 566 11.17 -15.51 10.94
N GLU A 567 10.70 -16.46 11.76
CA GLU A 567 9.68 -17.41 11.34
C GLU A 567 8.32 -16.74 11.14
N LEU A 568 7.91 -15.91 12.11
CA LEU A 568 6.67 -15.10 11.99
C LEU A 568 6.78 -14.06 10.88
N ARG A 569 7.96 -13.48 10.67
CA ARG A 569 8.21 -12.57 9.56
C ARG A 569 8.04 -13.28 8.21
N ALA A 570 8.58 -14.48 8.08
CA ALA A 570 8.45 -15.28 6.87
C ALA A 570 6.99 -15.66 6.59
N GLN A 571 6.19 -15.94 7.63
CA GLN A 571 4.78 -16.33 7.52
C GLN A 571 3.91 -15.25 6.85
N ILE A 572 4.14 -13.97 7.14
CA ILE A 572 3.37 -12.87 6.54
C ILE A 572 4.11 -12.17 5.39
N LYS A 573 5.21 -12.76 4.91
CA LYS A 573 5.93 -12.24 3.75
C LYS A 573 5.05 -12.36 2.51
N GLY A 574 4.69 -11.21 1.94
CA GLY A 574 3.84 -11.12 0.74
C GLY A 574 2.33 -11.06 1.01
N SER A 575 1.86 -11.45 2.21
CA SER A 575 0.45 -11.28 2.62
C SER A 575 0.23 -10.14 3.61
N GLY A 576 1.20 -9.89 4.50
CA GLY A 576 1.13 -8.82 5.50
C GLY A 576 0.06 -9.03 6.56
N ILE A 577 -0.46 -7.92 7.10
CA ILE A 577 -1.60 -7.91 8.01
C ILE A 577 -2.86 -7.42 7.30
N GLY A 578 -3.99 -8.08 7.58
CA GLY A 578 -5.21 -7.93 6.80
C GLY A 578 -5.05 -8.49 5.38
N THR A 579 -6.14 -8.80 4.73
CA THR A 579 -6.14 -9.23 3.32
C THR A 579 -6.26 -8.05 2.38
N SER A 580 -5.93 -8.25 1.11
CA SER A 580 -6.21 -7.30 0.03
C SER A 580 -7.67 -6.81 0.04
N ALA A 581 -8.62 -7.68 0.40
CA ALA A 581 -10.03 -7.33 0.51
C ALA A 581 -10.36 -6.39 1.68
N THR A 582 -9.66 -6.51 2.82
CA THR A 582 -10.07 -5.87 4.09
C THR A 582 -9.26 -4.64 4.48
N ARG A 583 -8.03 -4.46 3.97
CA ARG A 583 -7.14 -3.33 4.36
C ARG A 583 -7.79 -1.96 4.20
N ALA A 584 -8.42 -1.72 3.06
CA ALA A 584 -9.08 -0.44 2.79
C ALA A 584 -10.27 -0.18 3.73
N GLU A 585 -11.06 -1.21 4.04
CA GLU A 585 -12.18 -1.12 4.96
C GLU A 585 -11.74 -0.87 6.40
N ILE A 586 -10.66 -1.52 6.84
CA ILE A 586 -10.06 -1.29 8.16
C ILE A 586 -9.66 0.18 8.32
N LEU A 587 -8.97 0.73 7.31
CA LEU A 587 -8.58 2.13 7.32
C LEU A 587 -9.80 3.07 7.37
N LYS A 588 -10.81 2.80 6.54
CA LYS A 588 -12.06 3.54 6.52
C LYS A 588 -12.78 3.47 7.87
N LYS A 589 -12.84 2.29 8.50
CA LYS A 589 -13.43 2.09 9.82
C LYS A 589 -12.71 2.91 10.88
N LEU A 590 -11.38 2.91 10.92
CA LEU A 590 -10.57 3.71 11.86
C LEU A 590 -10.84 5.22 11.73
N VAL A 591 -11.06 5.71 10.50
CA VAL A 591 -11.44 7.10 10.27
C VAL A 591 -12.90 7.36 10.70
N THR A 592 -13.82 6.43 10.42
CA THR A 592 -15.24 6.57 10.75
C THR A 592 -15.49 6.59 12.26
N ILE A 593 -14.75 5.77 13.04
CA ILE A 593 -14.84 5.76 14.51
C ILE A 593 -13.95 6.82 15.16
N GLU A 594 -13.38 7.72 14.36
CA GLU A 594 -12.56 8.85 14.80
C GLU A 594 -11.28 8.48 15.59
N TYR A 595 -10.71 7.30 15.34
CA TYR A 595 -9.37 6.97 15.88
C TYR A 595 -8.29 7.59 15.03
N LEU A 596 -8.51 7.69 13.72
CA LEU A 596 -7.63 8.35 12.78
C LEU A 596 -8.34 9.48 12.04
N ALA A 597 -7.58 10.48 11.64
CA ALA A 597 -8.01 11.56 10.76
C ALA A 597 -7.34 11.44 9.39
N LEU A 598 -8.12 11.63 8.32
CA LEU A 598 -7.66 11.60 6.94
C LEU A 598 -7.80 12.98 6.30
N ASN A 599 -6.71 13.56 5.85
CA ASN A 599 -6.73 14.74 5.01
C ASN A 599 -7.04 14.33 3.56
N LYS A 600 -8.24 14.63 3.08
CA LYS A 600 -8.70 14.23 1.73
C LYS A 600 -7.86 14.81 0.58
N LYS A 601 -7.22 15.98 0.76
CA LYS A 601 -6.42 16.62 -0.30
C LYS A 601 -5.03 16.00 -0.44
N THR A 602 -4.39 15.67 0.67
CA THR A 602 -3.02 15.12 0.71
C THR A 602 -2.99 13.62 0.92
N GLN A 603 -4.14 13.03 1.29
CA GLN A 603 -4.27 11.65 1.73
C GLN A 603 -3.45 11.32 3.00
N THR A 604 -2.94 12.33 3.72
CA THR A 604 -2.17 12.14 4.95
C THR A 604 -3.08 11.66 6.08
N ILE A 605 -2.57 10.69 6.83
CA ILE A 605 -3.23 10.08 7.99
C ILE A 605 -2.50 10.49 9.26
N THR A 606 -3.27 10.89 10.27
CA THR A 606 -2.78 11.21 11.62
C THR A 606 -3.69 10.57 12.66
N PRO A 607 -3.20 10.29 13.88
CA PRO A 607 -4.11 9.91 14.95
C PRO A 607 -4.95 11.12 15.38
N THR A 608 -6.09 10.84 16.00
CA THR A 608 -6.85 11.82 16.77
C THR A 608 -6.48 11.71 18.25
N LEU A 609 -6.91 12.67 19.08
CA LEU A 609 -6.77 12.54 20.54
C LEU A 609 -7.40 11.23 21.04
N MET A 610 -8.64 10.94 20.57
CA MET A 610 -9.30 9.68 20.94
C MET A 610 -8.49 8.46 20.50
N GLY A 611 -7.93 8.48 19.29
CA GLY A 611 -7.09 7.37 18.78
C GLY A 611 -5.86 7.12 19.64
N GLU A 612 -5.16 8.16 20.09
CA GLU A 612 -4.01 8.00 21.00
C GLU A 612 -4.42 7.54 22.40
N MET A 613 -5.55 8.04 22.92
CA MET A 613 -6.10 7.53 24.21
C MET A 613 -6.44 6.04 24.12
N ILE A 614 -7.03 5.59 23.03
CA ILE A 614 -7.33 4.17 22.82
C ILE A 614 -6.03 3.35 22.67
N TYR A 615 -5.03 3.88 22.00
CA TYR A 615 -3.70 3.27 21.95
C TYR A 615 -3.14 3.04 23.36
N ASP A 616 -3.17 4.05 24.24
CA ASP A 616 -2.67 3.94 25.62
C ASP A 616 -3.48 2.93 26.43
N VAL A 617 -4.81 2.96 26.32
CA VAL A 617 -5.70 1.95 26.94
C VAL A 617 -5.31 0.53 26.51
N VAL A 618 -5.08 0.30 25.22
CA VAL A 618 -4.69 -1.02 24.71
C VAL A 618 -3.27 -1.39 25.10
N SER A 619 -2.34 -0.43 25.09
CA SER A 619 -0.94 -0.63 25.49
C SER A 619 -0.84 -1.13 26.94
N ASP A 620 -1.66 -0.58 27.83
CA ASP A 620 -1.65 -0.87 29.26
C ASP A 620 -2.58 -2.02 29.65
N SER A 621 -3.27 -2.64 28.69
CA SER A 621 -4.22 -3.74 28.93
C SER A 621 -3.98 -4.97 28.04
N ILE A 622 -4.11 -4.84 26.73
CA ILE A 622 -3.96 -5.94 25.75
C ILE A 622 -2.89 -5.58 24.72
N ARG A 623 -1.73 -5.21 25.16
CA ARG A 623 -0.60 -4.74 24.35
C ARG A 623 -0.31 -5.57 23.09
N PRO A 624 -0.46 -6.93 23.09
CA PRO A 624 -0.22 -7.72 21.88
C PRO A 624 -1.06 -7.30 20.67
N LEU A 625 -2.24 -6.71 20.86
CA LEU A 625 -3.08 -6.21 19.74
C LEU A 625 -2.42 -5.07 18.95
N LEU A 626 -1.43 -4.38 19.51
CA LEU A 626 -0.69 -3.31 18.84
C LEU A 626 0.48 -3.83 18.00
N ASN A 627 0.79 -5.13 18.09
CA ASN A 627 1.95 -5.74 17.44
C ASN A 627 1.53 -6.64 16.26
N PRO A 628 2.10 -6.46 15.06
CA PRO A 628 1.82 -7.33 13.91
C PRO A 628 2.21 -8.81 14.14
N ALA A 629 3.13 -9.10 15.08
CA ALA A 629 3.51 -10.47 15.42
C ALA A 629 2.32 -11.33 15.91
N LEU A 630 1.36 -10.72 16.65
CA LEU A 630 0.14 -11.42 17.04
C LEU A 630 -0.66 -11.86 15.81
N THR A 631 -0.86 -10.95 14.86
CA THR A 631 -1.58 -11.27 13.61
C THR A 631 -0.85 -12.35 12.81
N ALA A 632 0.48 -12.25 12.69
CA ALA A 632 1.29 -13.26 12.00
C ALA A 632 1.17 -14.64 12.65
N SER A 633 1.18 -14.71 13.97
CA SER A 633 1.02 -15.97 14.71
C SER A 633 -0.33 -16.65 14.43
N TRP A 634 -1.42 -15.87 14.40
CA TRP A 634 -2.75 -16.40 14.09
C TRP A 634 -2.88 -16.80 12.61
N GLU A 635 -2.37 -16.00 11.67
CA GLU A 635 -2.36 -16.35 10.24
C GLU A 635 -1.54 -17.63 9.98
N LYS A 636 -0.42 -17.85 10.71
CA LYS A 636 0.33 -19.13 10.68
C LYS A 636 -0.56 -20.30 11.07
N GLY A 637 -1.33 -20.15 12.13
CA GLY A 637 -2.31 -21.17 12.54
C GLY A 637 -3.37 -21.45 11.48
N LEU A 638 -3.95 -20.41 10.88
CA LEU A 638 -4.94 -20.54 9.80
C LEU A 638 -4.37 -21.18 8.53
N THR A 639 -3.12 -20.89 8.20
CA THR A 639 -2.40 -21.57 7.10
C THR A 639 -2.25 -23.06 7.40
N GLY A 640 -1.84 -23.39 8.63
CA GLY A 640 -1.76 -24.80 9.05
C GLY A 640 -3.10 -25.54 8.97
N VAL A 641 -4.23 -24.87 9.27
CA VAL A 641 -5.56 -25.46 9.08
C VAL A 641 -5.88 -25.67 7.61
N ALA A 642 -5.61 -24.67 6.76
CA ALA A 642 -5.84 -24.78 5.31
C ALA A 642 -5.00 -25.90 4.66
N GLU A 643 -3.80 -26.14 5.18
CA GLU A 643 -2.90 -27.22 4.75
C GLU A 643 -3.19 -28.57 5.43
N GLY A 644 -4.08 -28.60 6.43
CA GLY A 644 -4.42 -29.81 7.18
C GLY A 644 -3.36 -30.25 8.22
N THR A 645 -2.39 -29.40 8.54
CA THR A 645 -1.33 -29.67 9.55
C THR A 645 -1.76 -29.32 10.98
N ILE A 646 -2.80 -28.50 11.12
CA ILE A 646 -3.45 -28.12 12.39
C ILE A 646 -4.93 -28.42 12.26
N THR A 647 -5.53 -29.03 13.29
CA THR A 647 -6.97 -29.25 13.32
C THR A 647 -7.75 -28.00 13.73
N SER A 648 -9.01 -27.90 13.31
CA SER A 648 -9.91 -26.81 13.75
C SER A 648 -10.09 -26.78 15.26
N GLY A 649 -10.08 -27.94 15.94
CA GLY A 649 -10.18 -28.04 17.39
C GLY A 649 -8.97 -27.43 18.10
N GLU A 650 -7.75 -27.82 17.71
CA GLU A 650 -6.52 -27.25 18.27
C GLU A 650 -6.42 -25.75 18.10
N TYR A 651 -6.89 -25.24 16.97
CA TYR A 651 -6.93 -23.79 16.73
C TYR A 651 -7.92 -23.10 17.66
N MET A 652 -9.14 -23.65 17.80
CA MET A 652 -10.19 -23.10 18.68
C MET A 652 -9.78 -23.11 20.14
N ASP A 653 -9.19 -24.21 20.64
CA ASP A 653 -8.70 -24.31 22.03
C ASP A 653 -7.70 -23.21 22.36
N LYS A 654 -6.75 -22.93 21.45
CA LYS A 654 -5.79 -21.84 21.60
C LYS A 654 -6.47 -20.46 21.58
N LEU A 655 -7.47 -20.28 20.72
CA LEU A 655 -8.21 -19.04 20.62
C LEU A 655 -9.03 -18.77 21.89
N ASP A 656 -9.76 -19.76 22.37
CA ASP A 656 -10.61 -19.66 23.58
C ASP A 656 -9.75 -19.37 24.81
N ASP A 657 -8.62 -20.06 24.97
CA ASP A 657 -7.67 -19.79 26.05
C ASP A 657 -7.09 -18.37 25.97
N PHE A 658 -6.68 -17.91 24.79
CA PHE A 658 -6.20 -16.55 24.60
C PHE A 658 -7.25 -15.49 24.98
N VAL A 659 -8.48 -15.63 24.45
CA VAL A 659 -9.58 -14.71 24.72
C VAL A 659 -9.92 -14.70 26.21
N ARG A 660 -10.02 -15.86 26.84
CA ARG A 660 -10.32 -16.03 28.27
C ARG A 660 -9.27 -15.36 29.13
N ARG A 661 -7.99 -15.66 28.90
CA ARG A 661 -6.87 -15.09 29.68
C ARG A 661 -6.82 -13.58 29.55
N ARG A 662 -6.88 -13.04 28.34
CA ARG A 662 -6.76 -11.59 28.12
C ARG A 662 -7.95 -10.82 28.68
N THR A 663 -9.16 -11.34 28.52
CA THR A 663 -10.37 -10.72 29.08
C THR A 663 -10.29 -10.67 30.60
N ASN A 664 -9.88 -11.76 31.27
CA ASN A 664 -9.75 -11.80 32.73
C ASN A 664 -8.66 -10.86 33.24
N ILE A 665 -7.53 -10.74 32.55
CA ILE A 665 -6.50 -9.73 32.90
C ILE A 665 -7.11 -8.32 32.87
N VAL A 666 -7.83 -7.94 31.83
CA VAL A 666 -8.47 -6.61 31.73
C VAL A 666 -9.42 -6.36 32.91
N LYS A 667 -10.20 -7.36 33.31
CA LYS A 667 -11.13 -7.25 34.46
C LYS A 667 -10.39 -6.89 35.75
N GLN A 668 -9.19 -7.41 35.96
CA GLN A 668 -8.41 -7.26 37.20
C GLN A 668 -7.53 -6.01 37.23
N LEU A 669 -7.29 -5.32 36.10
CA LEU A 669 -6.45 -4.12 36.05
C LEU A 669 -7.03 -2.96 36.89
N HIS A 670 -6.14 -2.20 37.53
CA HIS A 670 -6.46 -0.99 38.31
C HIS A 670 -5.49 0.15 37.95
N ASN A 671 -5.43 0.51 36.66
CA ASN A 671 -4.45 1.45 36.09
C ASN A 671 -5.06 2.77 35.58
N GLN A 672 -6.29 3.09 35.97
CA GLN A 672 -7.02 4.27 35.46
C GLN A 672 -6.29 5.60 35.76
N SER A 673 -5.64 5.71 36.92
CA SER A 673 -4.88 6.91 37.30
C SER A 673 -3.67 7.16 36.38
N ILE A 674 -3.00 6.09 35.97
CA ILE A 674 -1.86 6.17 35.03
C ILE A 674 -2.35 6.63 33.66
N LEU A 675 -3.50 6.10 33.21
CA LEU A 675 -4.10 6.49 31.94
C LEU A 675 -4.45 7.99 31.88
N TYR A 676 -4.96 8.58 32.96
CA TYR A 676 -5.21 10.02 32.99
C TYR A 676 -3.94 10.85 32.81
N GLN A 677 -2.84 10.45 33.44
CA GLN A 677 -1.54 11.13 33.22
C GLN A 677 -1.07 11.02 31.77
N GLN A 678 -1.26 9.86 31.14
CA GLN A 678 -0.95 9.66 29.69
C GLN A 678 -1.85 10.54 28.83
N PHE A 679 -3.16 10.62 29.13
CA PHE A 679 -4.10 11.47 28.37
C PHE A 679 -3.74 12.95 28.48
N ASP A 680 -3.36 13.43 29.66
CA ASP A 680 -2.91 14.81 29.86
C ASP A 680 -1.62 15.09 29.07
N ALA A 681 -0.68 14.15 29.04
CA ALA A 681 0.57 14.30 28.31
C ALA A 681 0.36 14.44 26.78
N ILE A 682 -0.65 13.77 26.23
CA ILE A 682 -0.94 13.84 24.77
C ILE A 682 -1.91 14.97 24.39
N ALA A 683 -2.78 15.39 25.30
CA ALA A 683 -3.86 16.36 25.00
C ALA A 683 -3.32 17.69 24.47
N GLY A 684 -2.15 18.14 24.97
CA GLY A 684 -1.52 19.39 24.54
C GLY A 684 -1.21 19.45 23.04
N PHE A 685 -0.97 18.29 22.38
CA PHE A 685 -0.70 18.23 20.95
C PHE A 685 -1.95 18.43 20.08
N TYR A 686 -3.14 18.29 20.64
CA TYR A 686 -4.44 18.40 19.96
C TYR A 686 -5.18 19.69 20.26
N GLN A 687 -4.71 20.51 21.20
CA GLN A 687 -5.25 21.84 21.43
C GLN A 687 -4.94 22.70 20.20
N LYS A 688 -5.95 23.35 19.65
CA LYS A 688 -5.72 24.36 18.62
C LYS A 688 -4.81 25.44 19.23
N LYS A 689 -3.63 25.65 18.66
CA LYS A 689 -2.87 26.86 18.95
C LYS A 689 -3.79 28.02 18.58
N GLU A 690 -4.21 28.82 19.56
CA GLU A 690 -4.85 30.10 19.29
C GLU A 690 -3.87 30.87 18.41
N THR A 691 -4.22 31.04 17.15
CA THR A 691 -3.48 31.93 16.26
C THR A 691 -3.61 33.31 16.84
N ALA A 692 -2.49 33.86 17.32
CA ALA A 692 -2.41 35.25 17.71
C ALA A 692 -3.09 36.12 16.62
N PRO A 693 -3.93 37.08 16.99
CA PRO A 693 -4.65 37.88 16.02
C PRO A 693 -3.64 38.53 15.07
N VAL A 694 -3.76 38.22 13.79
CA VAL A 694 -3.00 38.89 12.72
C VAL A 694 -3.36 40.34 12.77
N VAL A 695 -2.49 41.18 13.33
CA VAL A 695 -2.60 42.65 13.27
C VAL A 695 -2.56 42.99 11.77
N LYS A 696 -3.73 43.27 11.20
CA LYS A 696 -3.84 43.81 9.87
C LYS A 696 -3.14 45.19 9.86
N LYS A 697 -1.96 45.26 9.27
CA LYS A 697 -1.34 46.56 8.94
C LYS A 697 -2.34 47.34 8.13
N ALA A 698 -2.73 48.52 8.66
CA ALA A 698 -3.60 49.45 7.99
C ALA A 698 -2.99 49.84 6.63
N GLY A 699 -3.64 49.42 5.57
CA GLY A 699 -3.26 49.80 4.23
C GLY A 699 -3.57 51.27 4.00
N THR A 700 -2.58 52.01 3.56
CA THR A 700 -2.66 53.39 3.10
C THR A 700 -3.79 53.57 2.08
N ALA A 701 -4.75 54.43 2.40
CA ALA A 701 -5.87 54.81 1.55
C ALA A 701 -5.37 55.51 0.27
N LYS A 702 -5.56 54.91 -0.88
CA LYS A 702 -5.46 55.60 -2.17
C LYS A 702 -6.73 56.42 -2.36
N LYS A 703 -6.58 57.77 -2.44
CA LYS A 703 -7.60 58.72 -2.84
C LYS A 703 -8.19 58.30 -4.20
N ARG A 704 -9.49 58.15 -4.22
CA ARG A 704 -10.30 57.98 -5.42
C ARG A 704 -10.67 59.39 -5.90
N THR A 705 -10.14 59.83 -7.02
CA THR A 705 -10.57 61.04 -7.76
C THR A 705 -11.90 60.75 -8.44
N GLU A 706 -12.94 61.47 -8.05
CA GLU A 706 -14.22 61.50 -8.73
C GLU A 706 -14.07 62.20 -10.07
N LYS A 707 -14.48 61.56 -11.15
CA LYS A 707 -14.85 62.19 -12.40
C LYS A 707 -16.38 62.22 -12.48
N LYS A 708 -16.92 63.45 -12.37
CA LYS A 708 -18.28 63.76 -12.81
C LYS A 708 -18.31 63.66 -14.34
N GLU A 709 -19.26 62.96 -14.89
CA GLU A 709 -19.77 63.18 -16.24
C GLU A 709 -21.29 63.37 -16.17
N ASN A 710 -21.69 64.48 -16.81
CA ASN A 710 -23.05 64.98 -16.88
C ASN A 710 -23.94 64.05 -17.73
N ALA A 711 -25.23 64.17 -17.38
CA ALA A 711 -26.34 63.65 -18.14
C ALA A 711 -26.52 64.47 -19.45
N GLU A 712 -27.04 63.80 -20.45
CA GLU A 712 -28.18 64.27 -21.31
C GLU A 712 -28.27 63.32 -22.53
N GLY A 713 -29.48 62.83 -22.78
CA GLY A 713 -29.87 62.18 -24.03
C GLY A 713 -30.64 60.91 -23.79
#